data_5983e3ced471d19112c3acf5f3f336a9
#
_entry.id   5983e3ced471d19112c3acf5f3f336a9
#
_cell.length_a   1.000
_cell.length_b   1.000
_cell.length_c   1.000
_cell.angle_alpha   90.00
_cell.angle_beta   90.00
_cell.angle_gamma   90.00
#
_symmetry.space_group_name_H-M   'P 1'
#
loop_
_entity.id
_entity.type
_entity.pdbx_description
1 polymer ?
#
loop_
_entity_poly.entity_id
_entity_poly.type
_entity_poly.pdbx_seq_one_letter_code
_entity_poly.pdbx_strand_id
1 'polypeptide(L)'
;MATRPSDLTPPRPTKSRALLVVGEAPGRNEDLKRMCFVGQSGGFLHRVYLGLLRFQDYADIYLTNACRCRPPQNATPTGGQIKACRPYLYEDVATLQKLYPEVIILCTGAAAVESVLDMGLTESFARQGELQYWGWAGTEHLKPCPVFSTYHPINLASKRNPSRIAAIRDHLRLLHAHLTGQPPIPVDAPEVVLCPPVPPYKFKHLALDIETYGAAYGNPPQTCFHPVKSAYYDKPRHPILTVALAWRDPSNNIQTAAFKFPDPEHRNRLLAFLGNLGDDGSLDGMNIKYDLLYLRDADPRFRRALHPGITLVDVSVLNYLHSEQRPERSLKAIAPLLQIAKYDAGKSLKHHRYTSVDDPGLLAYNVKDAVVTLRAVEELEARIRQDYPDSAKLSDYSRWWYSRLLWTCIQMEEDGQAFDQEALDALDFSTVLKAALIWSECYHKYGLVLSGPGSDKAKSELFLRAVEEAGLVGDPRLQLTETEKRISTNKKNATLLLENLDPASQTALVLRKQQEFEGLQKLVTSYTRPMLYGTAKNPVSSRLVPNPVRGRGANKAALIAYPSWFPVPSQFDSGAQGGTLQGRITAKGPALQTLPKHTELGKKLQACFTSRYDPGFLISVDLSQIELRIIALLSGDPRMMEEYQQNIDRHTQTAQEILRHLLALMEARGQDTILLGEQYYTVAEMQEFLASSRPRSYPRFDLFRQAGKHSNFLMAYGGQATKLQATINDKLHVVVPLEVCEALIEWSNNRYPGVTAYQEGLVETAKRTGRIALPLTGQSRMFIGSRKAVDETYRNEIVNFPIQTTAANVLLDIQANLRATLNRRRRKVCIGLNIYDALFVDGPMSEYAGTMRAIEKCFSHSEYYEKLQNLLERRVPLGYEINVLVRDSVRPVLHGEPTTSTIAV
;
A
#
# COMPACT_ATOMS: atom_id res chain seq x y z
N MET A 1 -24.44 39.11 6.91
CA MET A 1 -24.36 39.44 8.34
C MET A 1 -23.30 38.56 8.97
N ALA A 2 -22.35 39.16 9.67
CA ALA A 2 -21.26 38.38 10.26
C ALA A 2 -21.81 37.52 11.38
N THR A 3 -21.56 36.21 11.35
CA THR A 3 -21.77 35.35 12.49
C THR A 3 -20.71 35.72 13.53
N ARG A 4 -21.10 36.51 14.55
CA ARG A 4 -20.25 36.62 15.74
C ARG A 4 -20.14 35.21 16.35
N PRO A 5 -18.97 34.82 16.91
CA PRO A 5 -18.92 33.65 17.78
C PRO A 5 -20.02 33.85 18.81
N SER A 6 -20.79 32.80 19.02
CA SER A 6 -21.83 32.81 20.07
C SER A 6 -21.18 33.32 21.35
N ASP A 7 -21.59 34.51 21.75
CA ASP A 7 -21.28 35.12 23.02
C ASP A 7 -20.00 34.67 23.70
N LEU A 8 -18.86 35.32 23.28
CA LEU A 8 -17.69 35.40 24.13
C LEU A 8 -17.98 36.30 25.33
N THR A 9 -19.17 36.18 25.93
CA THR A 9 -19.36 36.40 27.36
C THR A 9 -18.90 35.09 27.98
N PRO A 10 -17.62 34.97 28.33
CA PRO A 10 -17.14 33.70 28.86
C PRO A 10 -17.87 33.48 30.16
N PRO A 11 -18.41 32.29 30.38
CA PRO A 11 -18.73 31.89 31.73
C PRO A 11 -17.45 32.13 32.55
N ARG A 12 -17.55 32.41 33.82
CA ARG A 12 -16.41 32.62 34.72
C ARG A 12 -15.39 31.51 34.45
N PRO A 13 -14.08 31.82 34.23
CA PRO A 13 -13.07 30.81 33.95
C PRO A 13 -13.16 29.63 34.91
N THR A 14 -13.27 28.41 34.38
CA THR A 14 -13.29 27.19 35.17
C THR A 14 -11.92 26.54 35.25
N LYS A 15 -11.02 26.93 34.34
CA LYS A 15 -9.64 26.45 34.24
C LYS A 15 -8.67 27.63 34.22
N SER A 16 -7.40 27.35 34.45
CA SER A 16 -6.31 28.35 34.31
C SER A 16 -5.91 28.64 32.87
N ARG A 17 -6.41 27.86 31.90
CA ARG A 17 -6.04 27.92 30.49
C ARG A 17 -7.25 28.00 29.59
N ALA A 18 -7.11 28.73 28.47
CA ALA A 18 -8.06 28.70 27.37
C ALA A 18 -7.47 28.02 26.14
N LEU A 19 -8.26 27.15 25.50
CA LEU A 19 -7.97 26.57 24.19
C LEU A 19 -8.90 27.19 23.15
N LEU A 20 -8.33 28.07 22.31
CA LEU A 20 -9.03 28.67 21.17
C LEU A 20 -8.89 27.80 19.94
N VAL A 21 -9.96 27.19 19.48
CA VAL A 21 -10.01 26.41 18.25
C VAL A 21 -10.43 27.30 17.09
N VAL A 22 -9.57 27.43 16.09
CA VAL A 22 -9.82 28.24 14.89
C VAL A 22 -10.14 27.33 13.71
N GLY A 23 -11.32 27.51 13.12
CA GLY A 23 -11.77 26.82 11.91
C GLY A 23 -11.57 27.67 10.66
N GLU A 24 -12.15 27.20 9.53
CA GLU A 24 -12.03 27.86 8.22
C GLU A 24 -13.02 29.00 8.07
N ALA A 25 -14.30 28.68 7.98
CA ALA A 25 -15.41 29.62 7.79
C ALA A 25 -16.75 28.96 8.16
N PRO A 26 -17.82 29.72 8.44
CA PRO A 26 -19.13 29.12 8.68
C PRO A 26 -19.67 28.39 7.45
N GLY A 27 -20.19 27.18 7.63
CA GLY A 27 -20.99 26.47 6.64
C GLY A 27 -22.47 26.92 6.68
N ARG A 28 -23.33 26.25 5.87
CA ARG A 28 -24.76 26.59 5.81
C ARG A 28 -25.47 26.46 7.16
N ASN A 29 -25.18 25.42 7.92
CA ASN A 29 -25.81 25.16 9.21
C ASN A 29 -25.33 26.14 10.27
N GLU A 30 -24.04 26.48 10.23
CA GLU A 30 -23.43 27.48 11.11
C GLU A 30 -23.99 28.88 10.86
N ASP A 31 -24.17 29.24 9.59
CA ASP A 31 -24.77 30.53 9.20
C ASP A 31 -26.23 30.66 9.64
N LEU A 32 -27.02 29.59 9.48
CA LEU A 32 -28.41 29.53 9.93
C LEU A 32 -28.55 29.61 11.47
N LYS A 33 -27.74 28.87 12.21
CA LYS A 33 -27.79 28.78 13.67
C LYS A 33 -26.96 29.86 14.37
N ARG A 34 -26.16 30.61 13.63
CA ARG A 34 -25.23 31.64 14.15
C ARG A 34 -24.25 31.10 15.20
N MET A 35 -23.85 29.85 15.06
CA MET A 35 -22.95 29.17 15.99
C MET A 35 -21.82 28.50 15.18
N CYS A 36 -20.59 28.51 15.71
CA CYS A 36 -19.45 27.77 15.12
C CYS A 36 -19.61 26.28 15.31
N PHE A 37 -19.15 25.51 14.33
CA PHE A 37 -19.00 24.04 14.39
C PHE A 37 -20.27 23.26 14.78
N VAL A 38 -21.43 23.67 14.27
CA VAL A 38 -22.71 22.95 14.47
C VAL A 38 -23.10 22.04 13.29
N GLY A 39 -22.29 22.01 12.22
CA GLY A 39 -22.46 21.13 11.07
C GLY A 39 -21.70 19.81 11.24
N GLN A 40 -21.52 19.11 10.12
CA GLN A 40 -20.83 17.82 10.08
C GLN A 40 -19.38 17.91 10.59
N SER A 41 -18.62 18.92 10.17
CA SER A 41 -17.25 19.17 10.64
C SER A 41 -17.20 19.41 12.16
N GLY A 42 -18.19 20.13 12.69
CA GLY A 42 -18.32 20.35 14.12
C GLY A 42 -18.58 19.07 14.91
N GLY A 43 -19.39 18.15 14.37
CA GLY A 43 -19.60 16.84 14.97
C GLY A 43 -18.30 16.02 15.08
N PHE A 44 -17.40 16.12 14.12
CA PHE A 44 -16.08 15.50 14.20
C PHE A 44 -15.14 16.24 15.15
N LEU A 45 -15.16 17.57 15.14
CA LEU A 45 -14.38 18.37 16.08
C LEU A 45 -14.71 17.98 17.53
N HIS A 46 -15.99 18.02 17.91
CA HIS A 46 -16.40 17.75 19.29
C HIS A 46 -16.13 16.31 19.72
N ARG A 47 -16.40 15.31 18.88
CA ARG A 47 -16.27 13.89 19.26
C ARG A 47 -14.84 13.39 19.15
N VAL A 48 -14.12 13.78 18.11
CA VAL A 48 -12.79 13.21 17.79
C VAL A 48 -11.68 14.13 18.29
N TYR A 49 -11.71 15.43 17.95
CA TYR A 49 -10.61 16.32 18.30
C TYR A 49 -10.61 16.66 19.78
N LEU A 50 -11.76 17.05 20.32
CA LEU A 50 -11.87 17.50 21.70
C LEU A 50 -12.22 16.36 22.65
N GLY A 51 -13.03 15.38 22.21
CA GLY A 51 -13.58 14.33 23.06
C GLY A 51 -12.63 13.18 23.36
N LEU A 52 -11.83 12.72 22.39
CA LEU A 52 -10.95 11.56 22.59
C LEU A 52 -9.87 11.78 23.65
N LEU A 53 -9.29 12.98 23.72
CA LEU A 53 -8.23 13.35 24.67
C LEU A 53 -8.75 14.22 25.81
N ARG A 54 -10.07 14.43 25.91
CA ARG A 54 -10.74 15.13 26.99
C ARG A 54 -10.13 16.51 27.29
N PHE A 55 -9.88 17.30 26.25
CA PHE A 55 -9.23 18.62 26.41
C PHE A 55 -9.94 19.55 27.35
N GLN A 56 -11.28 19.40 27.49
CA GLN A 56 -12.10 20.13 28.46
C GLN A 56 -11.67 19.88 29.92
N ASP A 57 -10.91 18.83 30.21
CA ASP A 57 -10.40 18.59 31.55
C ASP A 57 -9.21 19.50 31.89
N TYR A 58 -8.53 20.05 30.87
CA TYR A 58 -7.29 20.82 31.02
C TYR A 58 -7.43 22.30 30.68
N ALA A 59 -8.40 22.68 29.83
CA ALA A 59 -8.62 24.04 29.37
C ALA A 59 -10.10 24.32 29.11
N ASP A 60 -10.51 25.58 29.29
CA ASP A 60 -11.82 26.06 28.79
C ASP A 60 -11.73 26.22 27.26
N ILE A 61 -12.71 25.68 26.51
CA ILE A 61 -12.66 25.57 25.06
C ILE A 61 -13.50 26.68 24.42
N TYR A 62 -12.89 27.42 23.51
CA TYR A 62 -13.52 28.46 22.71
C TYR A 62 -13.39 28.15 21.22
N LEU A 63 -14.42 28.47 20.43
CA LEU A 63 -14.51 28.15 19.02
C LEU A 63 -14.66 29.41 18.19
N THR A 64 -13.85 29.58 17.17
CA THR A 64 -13.93 30.67 16.20
C THR A 64 -13.57 30.19 14.79
N ASN A 65 -13.62 31.06 13.78
CA ASN A 65 -13.21 30.77 12.41
C ASN A 65 -12.27 31.85 11.86
N ALA A 66 -11.42 31.50 10.93
CA ALA A 66 -10.57 32.41 10.16
C ALA A 66 -11.39 33.47 9.43
N CYS A 67 -12.55 33.10 8.88
CA CYS A 67 -13.53 34.00 8.30
C CYS A 67 -14.84 34.01 9.09
N ARG A 68 -15.41 35.19 9.32
CA ARG A 68 -16.66 35.36 10.08
C ARG A 68 -17.92 35.16 9.24
N CYS A 69 -17.81 35.31 7.93
CA CYS A 69 -18.90 35.17 6.99
C CYS A 69 -18.82 33.89 6.21
N ARG A 70 -19.96 33.29 5.88
CA ARG A 70 -20.05 32.14 5.00
C ARG A 70 -19.66 32.54 3.58
N PRO A 71 -18.65 31.89 2.96
CA PRO A 71 -18.32 32.12 1.57
C PRO A 71 -19.44 31.64 0.63
N PRO A 72 -19.61 32.25 -0.56
CA PRO A 72 -20.58 31.76 -1.56
C PRO A 72 -20.39 30.28 -1.85
N GLN A 73 -21.51 29.52 -1.88
CA GLN A 73 -21.51 28.07 -2.13
C GLN A 73 -20.62 27.22 -1.19
N ASN A 74 -20.26 27.72 -0.01
CA ASN A 74 -19.28 27.12 0.90
C ASN A 74 -17.89 26.94 0.25
N ALA A 75 -17.48 27.86 -0.60
CA ALA A 75 -16.13 27.84 -1.17
C ALA A 75 -15.06 28.07 -0.07
N THR A 76 -13.85 27.60 -0.31
CA THR A 76 -12.71 27.93 0.57
C THR A 76 -12.46 29.45 0.53
N PRO A 77 -12.28 30.10 1.69
CA PRO A 77 -11.99 31.54 1.74
C PRO A 77 -10.72 31.89 0.97
N THR A 78 -10.73 33.03 0.28
CA THR A 78 -9.53 33.57 -0.35
C THR A 78 -8.62 34.23 0.69
N GLY A 79 -7.32 34.34 0.40
CA GLY A 79 -6.35 35.05 1.28
C GLY A 79 -6.77 36.47 1.60
N GLY A 80 -7.42 37.18 0.67
CA GLY A 80 -7.96 38.52 0.91
C GLY A 80 -9.10 38.54 1.94
N GLN A 81 -10.00 37.54 1.90
CA GLN A 81 -11.07 37.39 2.87
C GLN A 81 -10.53 37.02 4.26
N ILE A 82 -9.53 36.13 4.31
CA ILE A 82 -8.84 35.76 5.54
C ILE A 82 -8.18 37.00 6.17
N LYS A 83 -7.43 37.78 5.41
CA LYS A 83 -6.78 39.01 5.88
C LYS A 83 -7.78 40.03 6.39
N ALA A 84 -8.91 40.23 5.71
CA ALA A 84 -9.96 41.13 6.15
C ALA A 84 -10.63 40.73 7.46
N CYS A 85 -10.63 39.42 7.80
CA CYS A 85 -11.24 38.91 9.02
C CYS A 85 -10.25 38.79 10.21
N ARG A 86 -8.95 38.90 10.00
CA ARG A 86 -7.92 38.83 11.06
C ARG A 86 -8.15 39.75 12.27
N PRO A 87 -8.55 41.03 12.13
CA PRO A 87 -8.78 41.88 13.29
C PRO A 87 -9.74 41.31 14.30
N TYR A 88 -10.79 40.64 13.85
CA TYR A 88 -11.76 39.97 14.73
C TYR A 88 -11.17 38.79 15.52
N LEU A 89 -10.23 38.05 14.90
CA LEU A 89 -9.50 36.99 15.58
C LEU A 89 -8.58 37.58 16.66
N TYR A 90 -7.95 38.70 16.40
CA TYR A 90 -7.11 39.40 17.39
C TYR A 90 -7.94 39.88 18.59
N GLU A 91 -9.15 40.40 18.36
CA GLU A 91 -10.08 40.75 19.43
C GLU A 91 -10.47 39.56 20.30
N ASP A 92 -10.70 38.38 19.67
CA ASP A 92 -10.98 37.14 20.40
C ASP A 92 -9.79 36.75 21.29
N VAL A 93 -8.57 36.76 20.76
CA VAL A 93 -7.37 36.43 21.54
C VAL A 93 -7.13 37.45 22.67
N ALA A 94 -7.26 38.75 22.38
CA ALA A 94 -7.10 39.80 23.38
C ALA A 94 -8.12 39.65 24.52
N THR A 95 -9.35 39.27 24.19
CA THR A 95 -10.41 39.02 25.18
C THR A 95 -10.06 37.85 26.09
N LEU A 96 -9.57 36.74 25.49
CA LEU A 96 -9.16 35.58 26.27
C LEU A 96 -7.92 35.85 27.13
N GLN A 97 -6.93 36.61 26.62
CA GLN A 97 -5.72 36.95 27.37
C GLN A 97 -5.99 37.87 28.59
N LYS A 98 -7.11 38.58 28.61
CA LYS A 98 -7.55 39.32 29.80
C LYS A 98 -8.11 38.41 30.90
N LEU A 99 -8.60 37.22 30.55
CA LEU A 99 -9.29 36.30 31.44
C LEU A 99 -8.42 35.13 31.88
N TYR A 100 -7.45 34.70 31.03
CA TYR A 100 -6.65 33.53 31.25
C TYR A 100 -5.15 33.86 31.26
N PRO A 101 -4.41 33.30 32.21
CA PRO A 101 -2.94 33.42 32.23
C PRO A 101 -2.28 32.84 30.98
N GLU A 102 -2.84 31.78 30.40
CA GLU A 102 -2.36 31.11 29.21
C GLU A 102 -3.48 30.87 28.19
N VAL A 103 -3.25 31.30 26.96
CA VAL A 103 -4.14 31.06 25.82
C VAL A 103 -3.38 30.22 24.82
N ILE A 104 -3.95 29.07 24.43
CA ILE A 104 -3.40 28.12 23.48
C ILE A 104 -4.30 28.14 22.26
N ILE A 105 -3.72 28.07 21.05
CA ILE A 105 -4.48 28.12 19.80
C ILE A 105 -4.33 26.78 19.07
N LEU A 106 -5.46 26.23 18.62
CA LEU A 106 -5.52 25.07 17.72
C LEU A 106 -6.09 25.48 16.36
N CYS A 107 -5.24 25.53 15.34
CA CYS A 107 -5.64 25.80 13.97
C CYS A 107 -6.12 24.50 13.30
N THR A 108 -7.33 24.50 12.74
CA THR A 108 -7.91 23.34 12.05
C THR A 108 -8.06 23.61 10.54
N GLY A 109 -6.99 23.30 9.77
CA GLY A 109 -6.96 23.47 8.33
C GLY A 109 -6.12 24.66 7.86
N ALA A 110 -5.90 24.74 6.54
CA ALA A 110 -5.00 25.72 5.94
C ALA A 110 -5.44 27.17 6.16
N ALA A 111 -6.72 27.48 6.00
CA ALA A 111 -7.23 28.82 6.20
C ALA A 111 -7.04 29.32 7.65
N ALA A 112 -7.22 28.44 8.64
CA ALA A 112 -6.95 28.74 10.04
C ALA A 112 -5.46 29.04 10.29
N VAL A 113 -4.57 28.23 9.72
CA VAL A 113 -3.12 28.43 9.82
C VAL A 113 -2.69 29.71 9.13
N GLU A 114 -3.19 30.00 7.94
CA GLU A 114 -2.92 31.27 7.23
C GLU A 114 -3.43 32.46 8.04
N SER A 115 -4.59 32.37 8.66
CA SER A 115 -5.15 33.44 9.50
C SER A 115 -4.31 33.74 10.73
N VAL A 116 -3.80 32.69 11.41
CA VAL A 116 -3.07 32.80 12.67
C VAL A 116 -1.59 33.04 12.48
N LEU A 117 -0.95 32.35 11.50
CA LEU A 117 0.50 32.28 11.35
C LEU A 117 1.04 32.89 10.03
N ASP A 118 0.18 33.20 9.06
CA ASP A 118 0.53 33.66 7.69
C ASP A 118 1.51 32.72 6.99
N MET A 119 1.33 31.44 7.17
CA MET A 119 2.16 30.38 6.59
C MET A 119 1.35 29.22 6.05
N GLY A 120 2.01 28.30 5.33
CA GLY A 120 1.42 27.09 4.83
C GLY A 120 1.18 26.02 5.91
N LEU A 121 0.16 25.17 5.74
CA LEU A 121 -0.20 24.12 6.69
C LEU A 121 0.97 23.14 6.95
N THR A 122 1.71 22.78 5.90
CA THR A 122 2.84 21.83 6.02
C THR A 122 4.00 22.43 6.82
N GLU A 123 4.27 23.70 6.63
CA GLU A 123 5.28 24.43 7.39
C GLU A 123 4.91 24.55 8.86
N SER A 124 3.64 24.80 9.16
CA SER A 124 3.15 24.90 10.55
C SER A 124 3.27 23.57 11.31
N PHE A 125 3.18 22.43 10.62
CA PHE A 125 3.35 21.12 11.26
C PHE A 125 4.76 20.90 11.82
N ALA A 126 5.77 21.51 11.22
CA ALA A 126 7.15 21.44 11.71
C ALA A 126 7.39 22.29 12.97
N ARG A 127 6.46 23.20 13.28
CA ARG A 127 6.61 24.19 14.35
C ARG A 127 5.54 24.06 15.43
N GLN A 128 5.03 22.86 15.65
CA GLN A 128 3.97 22.58 16.63
C GLN A 128 4.39 22.99 18.04
N GLY A 129 3.56 23.79 18.69
CA GLY A 129 3.76 24.22 20.08
C GLY A 129 4.82 25.28 20.30
N GLU A 130 5.48 25.78 19.26
CA GLU A 130 6.36 26.93 19.37
C GLU A 130 5.52 28.18 19.72
N LEU A 131 6.07 29.04 20.57
CA LEU A 131 5.46 30.35 20.82
C LEU A 131 5.47 31.18 19.55
N GLN A 132 4.29 31.60 19.10
CA GLN A 132 4.14 32.38 17.89
C GLN A 132 3.89 33.85 18.24
N TYR A 133 4.68 34.72 17.61
CA TYR A 133 4.41 36.14 17.60
C TYR A 133 3.52 36.46 16.42
N TRP A 134 2.47 37.24 16.65
CA TRP A 134 1.56 37.62 15.58
C TRP A 134 2.21 38.43 14.49
N GLY A 135 3.18 39.26 14.81
CA GLY A 135 3.98 40.01 13.83
C GLY A 135 3.21 40.95 12.90
N TRP A 136 1.92 41.19 13.16
CA TRP A 136 1.01 41.99 12.37
C TRP A 136 0.85 43.37 12.97
N ALA A 137 0.65 44.39 12.15
CA ALA A 137 0.28 45.72 12.62
C ALA A 137 -1.01 45.65 13.46
N GLY A 138 -0.98 46.19 14.66
CA GLY A 138 -2.09 46.21 15.61
C GLY A 138 -2.15 45.05 16.59
N THR A 139 -1.15 44.16 16.60
CA THR A 139 -1.06 43.03 17.55
C THR A 139 0.01 43.23 18.62
N GLU A 140 0.62 44.39 18.70
CA GLU A 140 1.73 44.69 19.61
C GLU A 140 1.33 44.51 21.09
N HIS A 141 0.04 44.60 21.38
CA HIS A 141 -0.52 44.41 22.72
C HIS A 141 -0.82 42.95 23.10
N LEU A 142 -0.71 42.02 22.13
CA LEU A 142 -0.96 40.62 22.35
C LEU A 142 0.30 39.88 22.84
N LYS A 143 0.12 39.02 23.83
CA LYS A 143 1.18 38.11 24.29
C LYS A 143 1.34 36.96 23.30
N PRO A 144 2.57 36.41 23.14
CA PRO A 144 2.78 35.20 22.36
C PRO A 144 1.94 34.03 22.88
N CYS A 145 1.32 33.26 21.97
CA CYS A 145 0.52 32.08 22.31
C CYS A 145 1.18 30.85 21.70
N PRO A 146 1.18 29.70 22.41
CA PRO A 146 1.49 28.41 21.80
C PRO A 146 0.44 28.09 20.73
N VAL A 147 0.89 27.78 19.52
CA VAL A 147 0.02 27.43 18.40
C VAL A 147 0.24 26.00 17.96
N PHE A 148 -0.84 25.25 17.89
CA PHE A 148 -0.89 23.91 17.34
C PHE A 148 -1.73 23.91 16.08
N SER A 149 -1.41 23.06 15.12
CA SER A 149 -2.13 22.97 13.86
C SER A 149 -2.44 21.52 13.49
N THR A 150 -3.58 21.32 12.82
CA THR A 150 -3.99 20.02 12.33
C THR A 150 -4.83 20.17 11.06
N TYR A 151 -5.15 19.07 10.40
CA TYR A 151 -6.05 19.08 9.25
C TYR A 151 -7.47 19.48 9.65
N HIS A 152 -8.23 20.05 8.71
CA HIS A 152 -9.62 20.42 8.93
C HIS A 152 -10.49 19.18 9.27
N PRO A 153 -11.45 19.26 10.22
CA PRO A 153 -12.23 18.09 10.67
C PRO A 153 -13.02 17.37 9.58
N ILE A 154 -13.37 18.05 8.47
CA ILE A 154 -14.03 17.43 7.33
C ILE A 154 -13.20 16.32 6.68
N ASN A 155 -11.87 16.31 6.87
CA ASN A 155 -11.02 15.26 6.38
C ASN A 155 -11.33 13.89 7.00
N LEU A 156 -11.98 13.86 8.17
CA LEU A 156 -12.48 12.63 8.78
C LEU A 156 -13.67 12.02 8.03
N ALA A 157 -14.38 12.81 7.23
CA ALA A 157 -15.50 12.36 6.40
C ALA A 157 -15.08 11.97 4.99
N SER A 158 -13.83 12.27 4.58
CA SER A 158 -13.37 12.11 3.22
C SER A 158 -12.72 10.75 2.99
N LYS A 159 -13.21 9.96 2.02
CA LYS A 159 -12.57 8.74 1.50
C LYS A 159 -11.17 9.00 0.91
N ARG A 160 -10.87 10.24 0.54
CA ARG A 160 -9.73 10.58 -0.34
C ARG A 160 -8.39 10.62 0.36
N ASN A 161 -8.37 10.77 1.71
CA ASN A 161 -7.11 10.89 2.46
C ASN A 161 -7.16 10.24 3.85
N PRO A 162 -7.21 8.92 3.95
CA PRO A 162 -7.19 8.23 5.24
C PRO A 162 -5.91 8.51 6.05
N SER A 163 -4.79 8.80 5.38
CA SER A 163 -3.53 9.18 6.01
C SER A 163 -3.63 10.43 6.90
N ARG A 164 -4.53 11.36 6.59
CA ARG A 164 -4.72 12.56 7.40
C ARG A 164 -5.33 12.26 8.78
N ILE A 165 -6.06 11.16 8.92
CA ILE A 165 -6.67 10.77 10.19
C ILE A 165 -5.62 10.44 11.24
N ALA A 166 -4.60 9.70 10.85
CA ALA A 166 -3.48 9.37 11.74
C ALA A 166 -2.68 10.62 12.13
N ALA A 167 -2.39 11.48 11.16
CA ALA A 167 -1.71 12.74 11.41
C ALA A 167 -2.52 13.65 12.36
N ILE A 168 -3.83 13.72 12.19
CA ILE A 168 -4.73 14.46 13.10
C ILE A 168 -4.55 13.96 14.55
N ARG A 169 -4.58 12.64 14.76
CA ARG A 169 -4.41 12.05 16.11
C ARG A 169 -3.07 12.44 16.73
N ASP A 170 -2.02 12.41 15.94
CA ASP A 170 -0.67 12.71 16.43
C ASP A 170 -0.51 14.21 16.75
N HIS A 171 -1.06 15.10 15.91
CA HIS A 171 -1.07 16.53 16.19
C HIS A 171 -1.86 16.85 17.48
N LEU A 172 -2.98 16.17 17.71
CA LEU A 172 -3.76 16.36 18.93
C LEU A 172 -3.05 15.81 20.17
N ARG A 173 -2.23 14.76 20.05
CA ARG A 173 -1.38 14.26 21.13
C ARG A 173 -0.28 15.26 21.51
N LEU A 174 0.29 15.97 20.54
CA LEU A 174 1.24 17.07 20.83
C LEU A 174 0.59 18.17 21.65
N LEU A 175 -0.62 18.57 21.29
CA LEU A 175 -1.40 19.53 22.07
C LEU A 175 -1.72 18.98 23.47
N HIS A 176 -2.11 17.71 23.57
CA HIS A 176 -2.40 17.07 24.86
C HIS A 176 -1.17 17.04 25.76
N ALA A 177 -0.01 16.68 25.22
CA ALA A 177 1.25 16.68 25.95
C ALA A 177 1.60 18.07 26.52
N HIS A 178 1.39 19.12 25.73
CA HIS A 178 1.55 20.49 26.18
C HIS A 178 0.57 20.85 27.32
N LEU A 179 -0.70 20.50 27.16
CA LEU A 179 -1.75 20.76 28.17
C LEU A 179 -1.52 19.98 29.48
N THR A 180 -0.93 18.80 29.41
CA THR A 180 -0.60 17.94 30.58
C THR A 180 0.75 18.28 31.22
N GLY A 181 1.49 19.25 30.67
CA GLY A 181 2.79 19.66 31.20
C GLY A 181 3.90 18.64 30.99
N GLN A 182 3.78 17.75 29.98
CA GLN A 182 4.87 16.85 29.62
C GLN A 182 6.08 17.66 29.13
N PRO A 183 7.29 17.37 29.62
CA PRO A 183 8.46 18.15 29.24
C PRO A 183 8.72 18.02 27.73
N PRO A 184 9.20 19.10 27.09
CA PRO A 184 9.66 19.01 25.71
C PRO A 184 10.84 18.03 25.66
N ILE A 185 10.91 17.26 24.57
CA ILE A 185 11.95 16.24 24.40
C ILE A 185 13.30 16.92 24.32
N PRO A 186 14.29 16.51 25.14
CA PRO A 186 15.65 17.01 25.03
C PRO A 186 16.19 16.68 23.61
N VAL A 187 16.72 17.68 22.93
CA VAL A 187 17.51 17.49 21.71
C VAL A 187 18.94 17.19 22.17
N ASP A 188 19.13 16.07 22.84
CA ASP A 188 20.48 15.65 23.18
C ASP A 188 21.18 15.15 21.94
N ALA A 189 22.29 15.80 21.57
CA ALA A 189 23.22 15.23 20.62
C ALA A 189 23.83 13.99 21.30
N PRO A 190 23.59 12.77 20.79
CA PRO A 190 24.15 11.59 21.42
C PRO A 190 25.67 11.61 21.32
N GLU A 191 26.36 11.11 22.38
CA GLU A 191 27.80 10.95 22.35
C GLU A 191 28.22 9.99 21.23
N VAL A 192 29.25 10.36 20.47
CA VAL A 192 29.83 9.52 19.42
C VAL A 192 30.99 8.73 20.01
N VAL A 193 30.74 7.46 20.34
CA VAL A 193 31.80 6.56 20.85
C VAL A 193 32.33 5.71 19.71
N LEU A 194 33.56 5.97 19.28
CA LEU A 194 34.17 5.32 18.13
C LEU A 194 34.76 3.96 18.52
N CYS A 195 34.32 2.90 17.88
CA CYS A 195 34.83 1.53 18.00
C CYS A 195 35.02 1.03 19.44
N PRO A 196 34.02 1.19 20.35
CA PRO A 196 34.18 0.80 21.73
C PRO A 196 34.35 -0.73 21.90
N PRO A 197 34.84 -1.20 23.06
CA PRO A 197 34.81 -2.62 23.38
C PRO A 197 33.36 -3.14 23.47
N VAL A 198 33.15 -4.41 23.11
CA VAL A 198 31.84 -5.06 23.25
C VAL A 198 31.52 -5.19 24.74
N PRO A 199 30.34 -4.74 25.19
CA PRO A 199 29.96 -4.86 26.60
C PRO A 199 29.79 -6.32 27.04
N PRO A 200 29.98 -6.63 28.33
CA PRO A 200 29.92 -8.01 28.84
C PRO A 200 28.49 -8.55 29.01
N TYR A 201 27.48 -7.78 28.66
CA TYR A 201 26.05 -8.17 28.74
C TYR A 201 25.44 -8.28 27.38
N LYS A 202 24.38 -9.10 27.26
CA LYS A 202 23.62 -9.31 26.01
C LYS A 202 22.66 -8.17 25.73
N PHE A 203 22.48 -7.85 24.44
CA PHE A 203 21.52 -6.82 24.00
C PHE A 203 20.11 -7.41 23.91
N LYS A 204 19.14 -6.67 24.44
CA LYS A 204 17.71 -6.91 24.22
C LYS A 204 17.21 -6.23 22.94
N HIS A 205 17.63 -4.99 22.74
CA HIS A 205 17.39 -4.18 21.55
C HIS A 205 18.72 -3.61 21.09
N LEU A 206 19.05 -3.82 19.84
CA LEU A 206 20.24 -3.25 19.22
C LEU A 206 19.80 -2.50 17.97
N ALA A 207 19.67 -1.18 18.07
CA ALA A 207 19.36 -0.34 16.92
C ALA A 207 20.59 -0.18 16.03
N LEU A 208 20.38 -0.26 14.71
CA LEU A 208 21.42 -0.19 13.69
C LEU A 208 21.00 0.80 12.62
N ASP A 209 21.95 1.60 12.16
CA ASP A 209 21.82 2.47 10.99
C ASP A 209 23.15 2.50 10.24
N ILE A 210 23.10 2.50 8.88
CA ILE A 210 24.28 2.62 8.02
C ILE A 210 24.21 3.89 7.18
N GLU A 211 25.37 4.50 6.96
CA GLU A 211 25.51 5.53 5.96
C GLU A 211 26.32 5.02 4.77
N THR A 212 25.76 5.17 3.59
CA THR A 212 26.40 4.80 2.34
C THR A 212 26.84 6.02 1.58
N TYR A 213 27.84 5.84 0.73
CA TYR A 213 28.35 6.93 -0.12
C TYR A 213 27.24 7.44 -1.04
N GLY A 214 26.71 8.61 -0.73
CA GLY A 214 25.70 9.28 -1.57
C GLY A 214 26.35 10.27 -2.48
N ALA A 215 25.91 10.32 -3.72
CA ALA A 215 25.97 11.44 -4.70
C ALA A 215 27.13 12.44 -4.60
N ALA A 216 28.35 12.01 -4.30
CA ALA A 216 29.53 12.89 -4.25
C ALA A 216 30.00 13.35 -5.64
N TYR A 217 29.44 12.82 -6.70
CA TYR A 217 29.89 13.08 -8.07
C TYR A 217 28.79 13.76 -8.89
N GLY A 218 28.74 15.08 -8.87
CA GLY A 218 27.96 15.92 -9.82
C GLY A 218 26.55 15.43 -10.04
N ASN A 219 25.55 15.77 -10.49
CA ASN A 219 24.16 15.34 -10.60
C ASN A 219 23.77 14.12 -9.72
N PRO A 220 22.73 14.17 -8.92
CA PRO A 220 22.42 13.13 -7.98
C PRO A 220 22.46 11.80 -8.72
N PRO A 221 23.37 10.88 -8.40
CA PRO A 221 23.28 9.55 -8.93
C PRO A 221 21.96 9.06 -8.41
N GLN A 222 21.23 8.54 -9.30
CA GLN A 222 19.93 8.02 -8.98
C GLN A 222 20.20 6.81 -8.14
N THR A 223 19.96 7.01 -6.86
CA THR A 223 20.24 6.10 -5.78
C THR A 223 19.71 4.74 -6.11
N CYS A 224 20.59 3.82 -6.43
CA CYS A 224 20.24 2.44 -6.53
C CYS A 224 20.20 1.88 -5.13
N PHE A 225 19.00 1.64 -4.60
CA PHE A 225 18.79 1.06 -3.27
C PHE A 225 19.13 -0.44 -3.19
N HIS A 226 19.90 -0.97 -4.14
CA HIS A 226 20.26 -2.38 -4.18
C HIS A 226 21.77 -2.55 -4.43
N PRO A 227 22.52 -3.29 -3.56
CA PRO A 227 23.98 -3.36 -3.64
C PRO A 227 24.49 -3.97 -4.96
N VAL A 228 23.82 -4.98 -5.51
CA VAL A 228 24.23 -5.63 -6.78
C VAL A 228 24.07 -4.67 -7.96
N LYS A 229 22.96 -3.94 -8.03
CA LYS A 229 22.75 -2.92 -9.09
C LYS A 229 23.77 -1.79 -8.97
N SER A 230 23.99 -1.31 -7.75
CA SER A 230 24.99 -0.29 -7.45
C SER A 230 26.39 -0.75 -7.90
N ALA A 231 26.78 -1.97 -7.56
CA ALA A 231 28.06 -2.53 -7.97
C ALA A 231 28.24 -2.63 -9.49
N TYR A 232 27.14 -2.78 -10.24
CA TYR A 232 27.18 -2.92 -11.70
C TYR A 232 27.09 -1.59 -12.45
N TYR A 233 26.20 -0.69 -12.04
CA TYR A 233 25.88 0.54 -12.76
C TYR A 233 26.56 1.79 -12.18
N ASP A 234 26.79 1.82 -10.86
CA ASP A 234 27.43 2.93 -10.20
C ASP A 234 28.95 2.71 -10.14
N LYS A 235 29.70 3.55 -10.78
CA LYS A 235 31.18 3.51 -10.74
C LYS A 235 31.72 4.83 -10.23
N PRO A 236 32.34 4.85 -9.04
CA PRO A 236 32.65 3.71 -8.16
C PRO A 236 31.40 3.18 -7.43
N ARG A 237 31.42 1.90 -7.06
CA ARG A 237 30.41 1.24 -6.22
C ARG A 237 30.15 2.09 -4.96
N HIS A 238 28.89 2.24 -4.56
CA HIS A 238 28.55 2.91 -3.30
C HIS A 238 29.01 2.06 -2.10
N PRO A 239 30.10 2.43 -1.40
CA PRO A 239 30.55 1.73 -0.22
C PRO A 239 29.72 2.14 1.00
N ILE A 240 29.66 1.27 2.00
CA ILE A 240 29.25 1.65 3.34
C ILE A 240 30.37 2.53 3.92
N LEU A 241 30.04 3.72 4.40
CA LEU A 241 30.96 4.65 5.05
C LEU A 241 31.05 4.37 6.54
N THR A 242 29.90 4.44 7.21
CA THR A 242 29.81 4.29 8.67
C THR A 242 28.65 3.38 9.03
N VAL A 243 28.75 2.77 10.20
CA VAL A 243 27.68 2.04 10.85
C VAL A 243 27.58 2.54 12.28
N ALA A 244 26.37 2.84 12.73
CA ALA A 244 26.11 3.21 14.10
C ALA A 244 25.21 2.20 14.80
N LEU A 245 25.45 1.99 16.08
CA LEU A 245 24.64 1.17 16.95
C LEU A 245 24.18 1.98 18.17
N ALA A 246 22.98 1.68 18.65
CA ALA A 246 22.47 2.21 19.91
C ALA A 246 21.72 1.10 20.68
N TRP A 247 21.89 1.08 22.01
CA TRP A 247 21.24 0.12 22.90
C TRP A 247 21.08 0.70 24.31
N ARG A 248 20.34 0.01 25.18
CA ARG A 248 20.30 0.34 26.60
C ARG A 248 21.22 -0.57 27.41
N ASP A 249 21.97 0.04 28.31
CA ASP A 249 22.75 -0.70 29.32
C ASP A 249 21.84 -1.26 30.45
N PRO A 250 22.35 -2.10 31.35
CA PRO A 250 21.55 -2.63 32.46
C PRO A 250 20.99 -1.56 33.43
N SER A 251 21.56 -0.35 33.40
CA SER A 251 21.09 0.81 34.18
C SER A 251 20.07 1.65 33.38
N ASN A 252 19.63 1.17 32.19
CA ASN A 252 18.68 1.80 31.29
C ASN A 252 19.19 3.08 30.61
N ASN A 253 20.50 3.36 30.61
CA ASN A 253 21.08 4.47 29.88
C ASN A 253 21.32 4.08 28.43
N ILE A 254 21.12 5.05 27.50
CA ILE A 254 21.43 4.84 26.09
C ILE A 254 22.94 4.88 25.89
N GLN A 255 23.47 3.82 25.33
CA GLN A 255 24.85 3.67 24.88
C GLN A 255 24.93 3.68 23.36
N THR A 256 26.05 4.10 22.82
CA THR A 256 26.28 4.20 21.38
C THR A 256 27.62 3.62 20.97
N ALA A 257 27.69 3.17 19.71
CA ALA A 257 28.94 2.77 19.06
C ALA A 257 28.90 3.23 17.58
N ALA A 258 29.96 3.85 17.13
CA ALA A 258 30.15 4.24 15.73
C ALA A 258 31.33 3.47 15.13
N PHE A 259 31.19 3.06 13.87
CA PHE A 259 32.22 2.28 13.16
C PHE A 259 32.49 2.90 11.79
N LYS A 260 33.77 3.12 11.46
CA LYS A 260 34.23 3.44 10.10
C LYS A 260 34.29 2.12 9.32
N PHE A 261 33.35 1.86 8.46
CA PHE A 261 33.20 0.55 7.84
C PHE A 261 34.38 0.12 6.94
N PRO A 262 35.09 1.00 6.22
CA PRO A 262 36.29 0.61 5.48
C PRO A 262 37.41 0.03 6.35
N ASP A 263 37.48 0.37 7.65
CA ASP A 263 38.47 -0.13 8.59
C ASP A 263 38.22 -1.61 8.96
N PRO A 264 39.19 -2.52 8.78
CA PRO A 264 39.04 -3.93 9.12
C PRO A 264 38.83 -4.19 10.62
N GLU A 265 39.46 -3.40 11.52
CA GLU A 265 39.29 -3.55 12.95
C GLU A 265 37.87 -3.17 13.37
N HIS A 266 37.37 -2.07 12.84
CA HIS A 266 36.01 -1.63 13.08
C HIS A 266 34.99 -2.67 12.59
N ARG A 267 35.20 -3.31 11.42
CA ARG A 267 34.32 -4.41 10.94
C ARG A 267 34.36 -5.62 11.86
N ASN A 268 35.56 -5.99 12.37
CA ASN A 268 35.67 -7.12 13.30
C ASN A 268 34.94 -6.82 14.62
N ARG A 269 35.08 -5.60 15.12
CA ARG A 269 34.38 -5.16 16.33
C ARG A 269 32.86 -5.12 16.13
N LEU A 270 32.40 -4.59 15.01
CA LEU A 270 30.98 -4.60 14.65
C LEU A 270 30.41 -6.03 14.59
N LEU A 271 31.14 -6.98 13.99
CA LEU A 271 30.72 -8.39 13.99
C LEU A 271 30.60 -8.96 15.40
N ALA A 272 31.50 -8.58 16.32
CA ALA A 272 31.43 -8.99 17.71
C ALA A 272 30.21 -8.38 18.42
N PHE A 273 29.86 -7.13 18.15
CA PHE A 273 28.62 -6.51 18.64
C PHE A 273 27.39 -7.26 18.18
N LEU A 274 27.29 -7.56 16.87
CA LEU A 274 26.16 -8.30 16.30
C LEU A 274 26.05 -9.72 16.90
N GLY A 275 27.17 -10.37 17.21
CA GLY A 275 27.21 -11.66 17.91
C GLY A 275 26.84 -11.60 19.40
N ASN A 276 26.70 -10.41 19.95
CA ASN A 276 26.36 -10.21 21.37
C ASN A 276 24.85 -9.96 21.60
N LEU A 277 24.03 -10.12 20.56
CA LEU A 277 22.57 -10.07 20.67
C LEU A 277 22.09 -11.21 21.58
N GLY A 278 21.11 -10.95 22.47
CA GLY A 278 20.49 -11.98 23.30
C GLY A 278 19.62 -12.94 22.50
N ASP A 279 19.30 -14.10 23.05
CA ASP A 279 18.46 -15.10 22.39
C ASP A 279 17.07 -14.55 22.04
N ASP A 280 16.49 -13.72 22.93
CA ASP A 280 15.24 -12.99 22.72
C ASP A 280 15.48 -11.56 22.22
N GLY A 281 16.70 -11.23 21.81
CA GLY A 281 17.08 -9.91 21.36
C GLY A 281 16.61 -9.61 19.95
N SER A 282 16.48 -8.31 19.64
CA SER A 282 16.15 -7.84 18.31
C SER A 282 17.20 -6.90 17.74
N LEU A 283 17.37 -6.98 16.42
CA LEU A 283 18.08 -5.97 15.64
C LEU A 283 17.04 -5.02 15.06
N ASP A 284 17.13 -3.76 15.46
CA ASP A 284 16.14 -2.75 15.21
C ASP A 284 16.64 -1.76 14.13
N GLY A 285 15.78 -1.31 13.25
CA GLY A 285 16.17 -0.34 12.21
C GLY A 285 14.98 0.43 11.63
N MET A 286 15.30 1.43 10.84
CA MET A 286 14.34 2.13 10.01
C MET A 286 14.51 1.71 8.57
N ASN A 287 13.59 0.90 8.01
CA ASN A 287 13.79 0.22 6.74
C ASN A 287 15.06 -0.66 6.77
N ILE A 288 15.20 -1.40 7.86
CA ILE A 288 16.39 -2.21 8.19
C ILE A 288 16.82 -3.16 7.08
N LYS A 289 15.91 -3.50 6.19
CA LYS A 289 16.18 -4.32 5.00
C LYS A 289 17.28 -3.72 4.12
N TYR A 290 17.31 -2.40 3.95
CA TYR A 290 18.35 -1.70 3.21
C TYR A 290 19.73 -1.92 3.85
N ASP A 291 19.83 -1.70 5.15
CA ASP A 291 21.07 -1.84 5.92
C ASP A 291 21.63 -3.26 5.83
N LEU A 292 20.76 -4.24 6.02
CA LEU A 292 21.15 -5.64 5.97
C LEU A 292 21.58 -6.11 4.58
N LEU A 293 20.92 -5.65 3.51
CA LEU A 293 21.32 -5.98 2.15
C LEU A 293 22.76 -5.51 1.85
N TYR A 294 23.08 -4.27 2.24
CA TYR A 294 24.43 -3.72 2.03
C TYR A 294 25.48 -4.39 2.90
N LEU A 295 25.22 -4.61 4.19
CA LEU A 295 26.14 -5.30 5.09
C LEU A 295 26.42 -6.75 4.64
N ARG A 296 25.37 -7.50 4.28
CA ARG A 296 25.47 -8.90 3.83
C ARG A 296 26.18 -9.06 2.47
N ASP A 297 26.07 -8.05 1.58
CA ASP A 297 26.77 -8.02 0.31
C ASP A 297 28.24 -7.58 0.46
N ALA A 298 28.57 -6.75 1.42
CA ALA A 298 29.90 -6.18 1.61
C ALA A 298 30.93 -7.21 2.07
N ASP A 299 30.56 -8.17 2.92
CA ASP A 299 31.47 -9.17 3.48
C ASP A 299 30.72 -10.46 3.84
N PRO A 300 31.19 -11.65 3.37
CA PRO A 300 30.56 -12.94 3.70
C PRO A 300 30.42 -13.25 5.19
N ARG A 301 31.22 -12.63 6.06
CA ARG A 301 31.12 -12.80 7.51
C ARG A 301 29.83 -12.17 8.04
N PHE A 302 29.43 -10.99 7.51
CA PHE A 302 28.15 -10.37 7.84
C PHE A 302 26.98 -11.21 7.36
N ARG A 303 27.08 -11.85 6.19
CA ARG A 303 26.04 -12.79 5.72
C ARG A 303 25.82 -13.96 6.68
N ARG A 304 26.89 -14.44 7.35
CA ARG A 304 26.78 -15.49 8.38
C ARG A 304 26.25 -14.95 9.72
N ALA A 305 26.70 -13.77 10.12
CA ALA A 305 26.28 -13.14 11.37
C ALA A 305 24.81 -12.66 11.30
N LEU A 306 24.41 -12.07 10.19
CA LEU A 306 23.07 -11.55 9.94
C LEU A 306 22.25 -12.61 9.18
N HIS A 307 21.57 -13.49 9.89
CA HIS A 307 20.85 -14.64 9.34
C HIS A 307 19.37 -14.64 9.80
N PRO A 308 18.48 -15.39 9.12
CA PRO A 308 17.03 -15.39 9.40
C PRO A 308 16.62 -15.85 10.83
N GLY A 309 17.55 -16.31 11.66
CA GLY A 309 17.29 -16.61 13.07
C GLY A 309 17.28 -15.37 13.97
N ILE A 310 17.76 -14.22 13.49
CA ILE A 310 17.74 -12.96 14.24
C ILE A 310 16.35 -12.31 14.11
N THR A 311 15.79 -11.89 15.24
CA THR A 311 14.56 -11.10 15.24
C THR A 311 14.83 -9.69 14.72
N LEU A 312 14.11 -9.27 13.71
CA LEU A 312 14.16 -7.92 13.15
C LEU A 312 12.95 -7.11 13.60
N VAL A 313 13.19 -5.89 14.04
CA VAL A 313 12.14 -4.90 14.32
C VAL A 313 12.37 -3.67 13.46
N ASP A 314 11.38 -3.29 12.69
CA ASP A 314 11.44 -2.15 11.79
C ASP A 314 10.46 -1.06 12.22
N VAL A 315 10.97 0.16 12.41
CA VAL A 315 10.16 1.31 12.82
C VAL A 315 9.01 1.56 11.84
N SER A 316 9.22 1.35 10.53
CA SER A 316 8.15 1.52 9.54
C SER A 316 7.03 0.50 9.70
N VAL A 317 7.37 -0.73 10.09
CA VAL A 317 6.41 -1.80 10.39
C VAL A 317 5.64 -1.49 11.67
N LEU A 318 6.32 -1.13 12.76
CA LEU A 318 5.64 -0.76 14.00
C LEU A 318 4.72 0.45 13.81
N ASN A 319 5.18 1.45 13.06
CA ASN A 319 4.36 2.61 12.72
C ASN A 319 3.11 2.22 11.90
N TYR A 320 3.25 1.30 10.96
CA TYR A 320 2.12 0.74 10.21
C TYR A 320 1.17 -0.06 11.11
N LEU A 321 1.67 -0.90 12.00
CA LEU A 321 0.85 -1.69 12.93
C LEU A 321 0.12 -0.80 13.93
N HIS A 322 0.76 0.28 14.38
CA HIS A 322 0.12 1.26 15.22
C HIS A 322 -0.94 2.07 14.47
N SER A 323 -0.72 2.38 13.18
CA SER A 323 -1.71 3.04 12.33
C SER A 323 -1.38 2.85 10.85
N GLU A 324 -2.13 1.99 10.18
CA GLU A 324 -1.97 1.69 8.76
C GLU A 324 -2.19 2.90 7.84
N GLN A 325 -2.81 3.93 8.35
CA GLN A 325 -3.16 5.15 7.60
C GLN A 325 -2.11 6.26 7.70
N ARG A 326 -1.04 6.07 8.48
CA ARG A 326 0.01 7.07 8.60
C ARG A 326 0.80 7.20 7.30
N PRO A 327 0.96 8.43 6.76
CA PRO A 327 1.76 8.66 5.56
C PRO A 327 3.26 8.66 5.85
N GLU A 328 3.65 8.95 7.09
CA GLU A 328 5.04 9.12 7.49
C GLU A 328 5.78 7.79 7.41
N ARG A 329 6.86 7.77 6.63
CA ARG A 329 7.70 6.58 6.38
C ARG A 329 9.19 6.84 6.54
N SER A 330 9.58 8.01 7.05
CA SER A 330 10.97 8.31 7.38
C SER A 330 11.11 8.60 8.86
N LEU A 331 12.26 8.29 9.42
CA LEU A 331 12.57 8.57 10.82
C LEU A 331 12.41 10.05 11.15
N LYS A 332 12.82 10.94 10.23
CA LYS A 332 12.68 12.40 10.34
C LYS A 332 11.22 12.87 10.44
N ALA A 333 10.31 12.17 9.80
CA ALA A 333 8.88 12.49 9.86
C ALA A 333 8.18 11.85 11.08
N ILE A 334 8.64 10.67 11.49
CA ILE A 334 8.04 9.90 12.59
C ILE A 334 8.50 10.43 13.96
N ALA A 335 9.78 10.72 14.12
CA ALA A 335 10.37 11.08 15.42
C ALA A 335 9.73 12.31 16.08
N PRO A 336 9.46 13.42 15.37
CA PRO A 336 8.74 14.55 15.95
C PRO A 336 7.31 14.19 16.42
N LEU A 337 6.60 13.34 15.65
CA LEU A 337 5.24 12.89 16.00
C LEU A 337 5.22 11.95 17.21
N LEU A 338 6.30 11.22 17.42
CA LEU A 338 6.50 10.41 18.60
C LEU A 338 7.04 11.20 19.80
N GLN A 339 7.46 12.46 19.58
CA GLN A 339 8.08 13.31 20.59
C GLN A 339 9.42 12.76 21.15
N ILE A 340 10.18 12.08 20.31
CA ILE A 340 11.45 11.43 20.70
C ILE A 340 12.69 12.15 20.18
N ALA A 341 12.56 12.95 19.14
CA ALA A 341 13.62 13.80 18.60
C ALA A 341 13.06 14.86 17.67
N LYS A 342 13.79 15.98 17.52
CA LYS A 342 13.57 16.97 16.47
C LYS A 342 14.68 16.87 15.42
N TYR A 343 14.30 17.00 14.16
CA TYR A 343 15.23 17.18 13.06
C TYR A 343 15.07 18.60 12.52
N ASP A 344 16.17 19.32 12.29
CA ASP A 344 16.13 20.68 11.78
C ASP A 344 15.47 20.73 10.40
N ALA A 345 14.29 21.32 10.34
CA ALA A 345 13.50 21.41 9.09
C ALA A 345 14.16 22.31 8.02
N GLY A 346 15.06 23.23 8.43
CA GLY A 346 15.70 24.21 7.53
C GLY A 346 16.99 23.74 6.88
N LYS A 347 17.62 22.72 7.38
CA LYS A 347 18.84 22.11 6.80
C LYS A 347 18.51 20.73 6.28
N SER A 348 17.81 20.66 5.16
CA SER A 348 17.68 19.42 4.43
C SER A 348 19.08 18.89 4.15
N LEU A 349 19.41 17.73 4.69
CA LEU A 349 20.63 16.96 4.44
C LEU A 349 20.87 16.63 2.96
N LYS A 350 19.97 17.04 2.08
CA LYS A 350 20.13 16.98 0.62
C LYS A 350 21.42 17.65 0.11
N HIS A 351 22.08 18.48 0.94
CA HIS A 351 23.30 19.18 0.58
C HIS A 351 24.55 18.75 1.35
N HIS A 352 24.44 17.88 2.37
CA HIS A 352 25.63 17.33 3.02
C HIS A 352 26.16 16.17 2.16
N ARG A 353 27.10 16.48 1.31
CA ARG A 353 27.92 15.51 0.57
C ARG A 353 29.01 15.03 1.49
N TYR A 354 28.74 14.00 2.27
CA TYR A 354 29.79 13.35 3.05
C TYR A 354 30.76 12.68 2.08
N THR A 355 31.99 13.16 2.09
CA THR A 355 33.06 12.68 1.20
C THR A 355 34.07 11.82 1.93
N SER A 356 34.06 11.82 3.26
CA SER A 356 34.99 11.12 4.09
C SER A 356 34.31 10.41 5.26
N VAL A 357 34.83 9.24 5.60
CA VAL A 357 34.47 8.49 6.82
C VAL A 357 34.94 9.18 8.11
N ASP A 358 35.82 10.17 7.96
CA ASP A 358 36.40 10.95 9.07
C ASP A 358 35.57 12.22 9.36
N ASP A 359 34.52 12.48 8.61
CA ASP A 359 33.64 13.62 8.86
C ASP A 359 32.90 13.45 10.19
N PRO A 360 33.17 14.29 11.22
CA PRO A 360 32.51 14.17 12.52
C PRO A 360 30.99 14.44 12.40
N GLY A 361 30.54 15.21 11.44
CA GLY A 361 29.14 15.46 11.18
C GLY A 361 28.42 14.21 10.67
N LEU A 362 29.07 13.40 9.83
CA LEU A 362 28.56 12.11 9.37
C LEU A 362 28.38 11.13 10.54
N LEU A 363 29.41 10.97 11.36
CA LEU A 363 29.37 10.06 12.51
C LEU A 363 28.27 10.47 13.51
N ALA A 364 28.21 11.76 13.85
CA ALA A 364 27.19 12.28 14.77
C ALA A 364 25.77 12.10 14.21
N TYR A 365 25.59 12.29 12.90
CA TYR A 365 24.32 12.08 12.24
C TYR A 365 23.90 10.59 12.26
N ASN A 366 24.81 9.68 11.92
CA ASN A 366 24.55 8.24 11.91
C ASN A 366 24.21 7.73 13.32
N VAL A 367 24.98 8.16 14.35
CA VAL A 367 24.67 7.82 15.75
C VAL A 367 23.32 8.38 16.19
N LYS A 368 22.97 9.61 15.76
CA LYS A 368 21.65 10.18 16.06
C LYS A 368 20.52 9.33 15.47
N ASP A 369 20.65 8.88 14.23
CA ASP A 369 19.63 8.06 13.58
C ASP A 369 19.48 6.70 14.28
N ALA A 370 20.56 6.07 14.73
CA ALA A 370 20.53 4.84 15.54
C ALA A 370 19.83 5.05 16.90
N VAL A 371 20.13 6.14 17.62
CA VAL A 371 19.50 6.48 18.91
C VAL A 371 18.01 6.77 18.72
N VAL A 372 17.67 7.53 17.71
CA VAL A 372 16.26 7.85 17.41
C VAL A 372 15.49 6.59 16.99
N THR A 373 16.12 5.67 16.26
CA THR A 373 15.54 4.36 15.92
C THR A 373 15.21 3.56 17.17
N LEU A 374 16.15 3.44 18.12
CA LEU A 374 15.92 2.76 19.40
C LEU A 374 14.72 3.36 20.16
N ARG A 375 14.71 4.68 20.33
CA ARG A 375 13.60 5.40 20.99
C ARG A 375 12.27 5.23 20.25
N ALA A 376 12.29 5.20 18.90
CA ALA A 376 11.09 5.01 18.09
C ALA A 376 10.48 3.62 18.28
N VAL A 377 11.31 2.58 18.35
CA VAL A 377 10.84 1.21 18.64
C VAL A 377 10.19 1.17 20.01
N GLU A 378 10.88 1.67 21.06
CA GLU A 378 10.37 1.69 22.43
C GLU A 378 9.02 2.43 22.56
N GLU A 379 8.94 3.63 21.97
CA GLU A 379 7.75 4.47 22.03
C GLU A 379 6.58 3.86 21.23
N LEU A 380 6.83 3.31 20.03
CA LEU A 380 5.79 2.67 19.23
C LEU A 380 5.26 1.40 19.90
N GLU A 381 6.12 0.59 20.50
CA GLU A 381 5.69 -0.56 21.29
C GLU A 381 4.86 -0.14 22.52
N ALA A 382 5.26 0.94 23.20
CA ALA A 382 4.49 1.50 24.31
C ALA A 382 3.10 1.99 23.86
N ARG A 383 3.02 2.72 22.73
CA ARG A 383 1.75 3.17 22.17
C ARG A 383 0.86 2.02 21.70
N ILE A 384 1.42 0.98 21.10
CA ILE A 384 0.67 -0.22 20.73
C ILE A 384 0.07 -0.85 22.00
N ARG A 385 0.86 -0.99 23.07
CA ARG A 385 0.35 -1.53 24.36
C ARG A 385 -0.79 -0.69 24.94
N GLN A 386 -0.72 0.62 24.79
CA GLN A 386 -1.73 1.54 25.32
C GLN A 386 -3.00 1.58 24.47
N ASP A 387 -2.84 1.62 23.15
CA ASP A 387 -3.95 1.92 22.22
C ASP A 387 -4.74 0.69 21.76
N TYR A 388 -4.21 -0.52 21.99
CA TYR A 388 -4.79 -1.75 21.45
C TYR A 388 -5.12 -2.77 22.54
N PRO A 389 -6.38 -3.24 22.62
CA PRO A 389 -6.76 -4.27 23.58
C PRO A 389 -6.02 -5.61 23.33
N ASP A 390 -5.74 -5.92 22.06
CA ASP A 390 -5.00 -7.12 21.64
C ASP A 390 -3.49 -6.85 21.47
N SER A 391 -2.92 -5.96 22.27
CA SER A 391 -1.52 -5.52 22.16
C SER A 391 -0.50 -6.67 22.28
N ALA A 392 -0.77 -7.70 23.07
CA ALA A 392 0.06 -8.89 23.15
C ALA A 392 0.13 -9.64 21.82
N LYS A 393 -1.04 -9.93 21.19
CA LYS A 393 -1.11 -10.56 19.86
C LYS A 393 -0.37 -9.73 18.81
N LEU A 394 -0.52 -8.42 18.86
CA LEU A 394 0.09 -7.50 17.92
C LEU A 394 1.61 -7.43 18.10
N SER A 395 2.11 -7.49 19.34
CA SER A 395 3.54 -7.56 19.66
C SER A 395 4.15 -8.88 19.16
N ASP A 396 3.50 -10.02 19.45
CA ASP A 396 3.92 -11.34 18.96
C ASP A 396 3.92 -11.38 17.43
N TYR A 397 2.90 -10.81 16.79
CA TYR A 397 2.80 -10.70 15.35
C TYR A 397 3.94 -9.86 14.76
N SER A 398 4.30 -8.75 15.38
CA SER A 398 5.42 -7.91 14.95
C SER A 398 6.75 -8.68 15.03
N ARG A 399 7.06 -9.29 16.17
CA ARG A 399 8.34 -9.97 16.42
C ARG A 399 8.46 -11.29 15.66
N TRP A 400 7.41 -12.11 15.66
CA TRP A 400 7.44 -13.42 15.02
C TRP A 400 7.19 -13.35 13.51
N TRP A 401 6.15 -12.63 13.10
CA TRP A 401 5.68 -12.64 11.71
C TRP A 401 6.42 -11.64 10.83
N TYR A 402 6.44 -10.37 11.22
CA TYR A 402 7.09 -9.34 10.40
C TYR A 402 8.60 -9.52 10.33
N SER A 403 9.25 -10.04 11.37
CA SER A 403 10.66 -10.41 11.30
C SER A 403 10.92 -11.44 10.20
N ARG A 404 10.11 -12.50 10.12
CA ARG A 404 10.18 -13.51 9.06
C ARG A 404 9.89 -12.93 7.68
N LEU A 405 8.92 -12.03 7.61
CA LEU A 405 8.56 -11.35 6.37
C LEU A 405 9.67 -10.42 5.89
N LEU A 406 10.31 -9.67 6.77
CA LEU A 406 11.47 -8.84 6.43
C LEU A 406 12.62 -9.68 5.89
N TRP A 407 12.93 -10.80 6.54
CA TRP A 407 13.94 -11.75 6.04
C TRP A 407 13.55 -12.34 4.69
N THR A 408 12.28 -12.63 4.47
CA THR A 408 11.78 -13.10 3.18
C THR A 408 11.98 -12.05 2.09
N CYS A 409 11.67 -10.79 2.38
CA CYS A 409 11.91 -9.68 1.45
C CYS A 409 13.41 -9.49 1.15
N ILE A 410 14.28 -9.55 2.16
CA ILE A 410 15.74 -9.47 1.99
C ILE A 410 16.22 -10.58 1.05
N GLN A 411 15.79 -11.82 1.28
CA GLN A 411 16.19 -12.96 0.45
C GLN A 411 15.65 -12.88 -0.97
N MET A 412 14.42 -12.38 -1.17
CA MET A 412 13.88 -12.13 -2.51
C MET A 412 14.67 -11.05 -3.27
N GLU A 413 15.12 -10.01 -2.56
CA GLU A 413 15.97 -8.96 -3.15
C GLU A 413 17.37 -9.50 -3.47
N GLU A 414 17.92 -10.42 -2.66
CA GLU A 414 19.18 -11.11 -2.97
C GLU A 414 19.04 -12.08 -4.17
N ASP A 415 17.88 -12.72 -4.31
CA ASP A 415 17.66 -13.71 -5.37
C ASP A 415 17.34 -13.06 -6.72
N GLY A 416 16.38 -12.12 -6.75
CA GLY A 416 15.87 -11.53 -7.98
C GLY A 416 15.18 -12.53 -8.91
N GLN A 417 14.61 -12.03 -10.00
CA GLN A 417 13.91 -12.80 -11.04
C GLN A 417 14.67 -12.78 -12.36
N ALA A 418 14.85 -13.95 -12.94
CA ALA A 418 15.54 -14.09 -14.23
C ALA A 418 14.61 -13.85 -15.43
N PHE A 419 15.16 -13.15 -16.44
CA PHE A 419 14.52 -12.86 -17.72
C PHE A 419 15.45 -13.29 -18.85
N ASP A 420 14.86 -13.83 -19.91
CA ASP A 420 15.54 -14.08 -21.17
C ASP A 420 15.75 -12.75 -21.90
N GLN A 421 17.01 -12.40 -22.16
CA GLN A 421 17.35 -11.13 -22.79
C GLN A 421 16.84 -11.06 -24.23
N GLU A 422 17.04 -12.10 -25.02
CA GLU A 422 16.66 -12.12 -26.45
C GLU A 422 15.13 -12.03 -26.60
N ALA A 423 14.39 -12.75 -25.76
CA ALA A 423 12.93 -12.69 -25.74
C ALA A 423 12.42 -11.31 -25.33
N LEU A 424 13.08 -10.65 -24.37
CA LEU A 424 12.69 -9.31 -23.91
C LEU A 424 13.00 -8.24 -24.97
N ASP A 425 14.16 -8.31 -25.62
CA ASP A 425 14.53 -7.43 -26.73
C ASP A 425 13.58 -7.59 -27.93
N ALA A 426 13.24 -8.83 -28.28
CA ALA A 426 12.27 -9.13 -29.36
C ALA A 426 10.87 -8.60 -29.03
N LEU A 427 10.44 -8.72 -27.75
CA LEU A 427 9.16 -8.20 -27.30
C LEU A 427 9.12 -6.67 -27.37
N ASP A 428 10.18 -5.99 -26.92
CA ASP A 428 10.27 -4.52 -27.00
C ASP A 428 10.18 -4.06 -28.45
N PHE A 429 11.03 -4.63 -29.32
CA PHE A 429 11.07 -4.28 -30.75
C PHE A 429 9.72 -4.49 -31.43
N SER A 430 9.13 -5.69 -31.29
CA SER A 430 7.83 -6.00 -31.92
C SER A 430 6.69 -5.12 -31.41
N THR A 431 6.71 -4.77 -30.13
CA THR A 431 5.72 -3.89 -29.50
C THR A 431 5.84 -2.46 -30.00
N VAL A 432 7.05 -1.94 -30.11
CA VAL A 432 7.32 -0.60 -30.65
C VAL A 432 6.93 -0.52 -32.12
N LEU A 433 7.29 -1.52 -32.92
CA LEU A 433 6.92 -1.59 -34.33
C LEU A 433 5.39 -1.60 -34.52
N LYS A 434 4.68 -2.44 -33.75
CA LYS A 434 3.22 -2.49 -33.80
C LYS A 434 2.58 -1.16 -33.41
N ALA A 435 3.08 -0.51 -32.36
CA ALA A 435 2.60 0.82 -31.95
C ALA A 435 2.83 1.87 -33.04
N ALA A 436 3.99 1.85 -33.70
CA ALA A 436 4.30 2.77 -34.80
C ALA A 436 3.38 2.56 -36.02
N LEU A 437 3.09 1.29 -36.37
CA LEU A 437 2.16 0.95 -37.45
C LEU A 437 0.73 1.45 -37.17
N ILE A 438 0.23 1.24 -35.96
CA ILE A 438 -1.11 1.73 -35.54
C ILE A 438 -1.14 3.26 -35.59
N TRP A 439 -0.11 3.91 -35.09
CA TRP A 439 0.01 5.37 -35.12
C TRP A 439 0.01 5.90 -36.55
N SER A 440 0.84 5.31 -37.42
CA SER A 440 0.95 5.68 -38.83
C SER A 440 -0.38 5.49 -39.57
N GLU A 441 -1.05 4.37 -39.35
CA GLU A 441 -2.35 4.11 -39.95
C GLU A 441 -3.38 5.18 -39.52
N CYS A 442 -3.47 5.49 -38.23
CA CYS A 442 -4.38 6.51 -37.73
C CYS A 442 -4.07 7.89 -38.26
N TYR A 443 -2.81 8.24 -38.40
CA TYR A 443 -2.39 9.51 -38.95
C TYR A 443 -2.73 9.64 -40.45
N HIS A 444 -2.32 8.67 -41.27
CA HIS A 444 -2.51 8.75 -42.72
C HIS A 444 -3.94 8.47 -43.21
N LYS A 445 -4.65 7.54 -42.56
CA LYS A 445 -5.99 7.16 -42.98
C LYS A 445 -7.09 8.01 -42.38
N TYR A 446 -6.90 8.48 -41.14
CA TYR A 446 -7.93 9.19 -40.40
C TYR A 446 -7.58 10.63 -40.03
N GLY A 447 -6.34 11.08 -40.32
CA GLY A 447 -5.85 12.41 -39.97
C GLY A 447 -5.73 12.63 -38.48
N LEU A 448 -5.63 11.56 -37.69
CA LEU A 448 -5.67 11.61 -36.23
C LEU A 448 -4.31 11.23 -35.61
N VAL A 449 -3.81 12.06 -34.71
CA VAL A 449 -2.60 11.81 -33.94
C VAL A 449 -2.97 11.05 -32.66
N LEU A 450 -2.55 9.78 -32.56
CA LEU A 450 -2.70 9.01 -31.32
C LEU A 450 -1.72 9.52 -30.28
N SER A 451 -2.16 9.62 -29.04
CA SER A 451 -1.37 10.09 -27.92
C SER A 451 -1.15 8.99 -26.88
N GLY A 452 0.03 9.01 -26.24
CA GLY A 452 0.39 8.05 -25.19
C GLY A 452 -0.39 8.25 -23.88
N PRO A 453 -0.14 7.39 -22.87
CA PRO A 453 -0.81 7.49 -21.56
C PRO A 453 -0.52 8.85 -20.89
N GLY A 454 -1.57 9.58 -20.53
CA GLY A 454 -1.46 10.78 -19.71
C GLY A 454 -1.43 12.11 -20.47
N SER A 455 -1.47 12.12 -21.77
CA SER A 455 -1.73 13.33 -22.60
C SER A 455 -3.01 13.07 -23.39
N ASP A 456 -3.90 13.90 -23.81
CA ASP A 456 -3.76 15.23 -24.34
C ASP A 456 -5.01 15.75 -24.96
N LYS A 457 -4.88 16.89 -25.57
CA LYS A 457 -5.89 17.57 -26.33
C LYS A 457 -6.54 16.67 -27.41
N ALA A 458 -5.72 16.00 -28.23
CA ALA A 458 -6.21 15.09 -29.28
C ALA A 458 -7.06 13.90 -28.74
N LYS A 459 -6.63 13.30 -27.63
CA LYS A 459 -7.39 12.24 -26.97
C LYS A 459 -8.70 12.77 -26.39
N SER A 460 -8.68 13.94 -25.76
CA SER A 460 -9.87 14.61 -25.24
C SER A 460 -10.85 14.95 -26.34
N GLU A 461 -10.38 15.45 -27.48
CA GLU A 461 -11.20 15.75 -28.66
C GLU A 461 -11.85 14.47 -29.26
N LEU A 462 -11.09 13.37 -29.35
CA LEU A 462 -11.63 12.07 -29.75
C LEU A 462 -12.75 11.58 -28.82
N PHE A 463 -12.57 11.74 -27.51
CA PHE A 463 -13.59 11.34 -26.52
C PHE A 463 -14.84 12.24 -26.59
N LEU A 464 -14.68 13.55 -26.76
CA LEU A 464 -15.82 14.46 -26.94
C LEU A 464 -16.64 14.10 -28.18
N ARG A 465 -15.96 13.89 -29.30
CA ARG A 465 -16.62 13.44 -30.56
C ARG A 465 -17.32 12.09 -30.35
N ALA A 466 -16.70 11.16 -29.65
CA ALA A 466 -17.29 9.86 -29.36
C ALA A 466 -18.53 9.97 -28.45
N VAL A 467 -18.57 10.91 -27.51
CA VAL A 467 -19.73 11.17 -26.66
C VAL A 467 -20.88 11.75 -27.45
N GLU A 468 -20.61 12.69 -28.38
CA GLU A 468 -21.63 13.26 -29.27
C GLU A 468 -22.21 12.21 -30.20
N GLU A 469 -21.38 11.43 -30.89
CA GLU A 469 -21.77 10.38 -31.82
C GLU A 469 -22.50 9.22 -31.13
N ALA A 470 -22.14 8.86 -29.91
CA ALA A 470 -22.82 7.86 -29.08
C ALA A 470 -24.14 8.37 -28.45
N GLY A 471 -24.47 9.66 -28.57
CA GLY A 471 -25.66 10.26 -27.95
C GLY A 471 -25.60 10.32 -26.42
N LEU A 472 -24.40 10.33 -25.83
CA LEU A 472 -24.17 10.28 -24.37
C LEU A 472 -23.88 11.65 -23.74
N VAL A 473 -24.23 12.75 -24.41
CA VAL A 473 -24.02 14.10 -23.87
C VAL A 473 -24.81 14.27 -22.56
N GLY A 474 -24.12 14.55 -21.47
CA GLY A 474 -24.75 14.71 -20.14
C GLY A 474 -25.10 13.41 -19.43
N ASP A 475 -24.73 12.24 -19.98
CA ASP A 475 -25.00 10.96 -19.34
C ASP A 475 -24.26 10.84 -17.97
N PRO A 476 -24.98 10.53 -16.88
CA PRO A 476 -24.40 10.44 -15.55
C PRO A 476 -23.40 9.27 -15.37
N ARG A 477 -23.37 8.30 -16.26
CA ARG A 477 -22.40 7.19 -16.27
C ARG A 477 -21.01 7.63 -16.70
N LEU A 478 -20.90 8.74 -17.45
CA LEU A 478 -19.62 9.30 -17.87
C LEU A 478 -18.85 9.85 -16.67
N GLN A 479 -17.65 9.38 -16.49
CA GLN A 479 -16.76 9.87 -15.45
C GLN A 479 -16.10 11.19 -15.86
N LEU A 480 -16.19 12.18 -15.00
CA LEU A 480 -15.54 13.48 -15.18
C LEU A 480 -14.20 13.51 -14.43
N THR A 481 -13.27 14.35 -14.90
CA THR A 481 -12.03 14.64 -14.17
C THR A 481 -12.34 15.37 -12.86
N GLU A 482 -11.52 15.13 -11.82
CA GLU A 482 -11.79 15.69 -10.49
C GLU A 482 -11.64 17.21 -10.46
N THR A 483 -10.63 17.72 -11.14
CA THR A 483 -10.24 19.14 -11.09
C THR A 483 -11.04 20.03 -12.04
N GLU A 484 -11.23 19.61 -13.27
CA GLU A 484 -11.77 20.46 -14.35
C GLU A 484 -13.18 20.07 -14.77
N LYS A 485 -13.74 18.98 -14.20
CA LYS A 485 -15.06 18.44 -14.55
C LYS A 485 -15.24 18.15 -16.04
N ARG A 486 -14.13 17.91 -16.75
CA ARG A 486 -14.12 17.45 -18.15
C ARG A 486 -14.37 15.94 -18.22
N ILE A 487 -14.78 15.43 -19.36
CA ILE A 487 -14.95 14.00 -19.61
C ILE A 487 -13.57 13.33 -19.44
N SER A 488 -13.52 12.37 -18.53
CA SER A 488 -12.28 11.61 -18.29
C SER A 488 -12.00 10.67 -19.46
N THR A 489 -10.78 10.70 -19.99
CA THR A 489 -10.35 9.81 -21.08
C THR A 489 -9.90 8.43 -20.57
N ASN A 490 -10.49 7.94 -19.51
CA ASN A 490 -10.16 6.66 -18.90
C ASN A 490 -10.80 5.47 -19.62
N LYS A 491 -10.33 4.27 -19.28
CA LYS A 491 -10.80 3.02 -19.89
C LYS A 491 -12.31 2.80 -19.70
N LYS A 492 -12.92 3.23 -18.59
CA LYS A 492 -14.35 3.04 -18.34
C LYS A 492 -15.21 3.86 -19.32
N ASN A 493 -14.85 5.13 -19.50
CA ASN A 493 -15.55 5.95 -20.48
C ASN A 493 -15.33 5.42 -21.90
N ALA A 494 -14.10 4.98 -22.22
CA ALA A 494 -13.84 4.38 -23.54
C ALA A 494 -14.69 3.12 -23.79
N THR A 495 -14.85 2.25 -22.79
CA THR A 495 -15.71 1.07 -22.89
C THR A 495 -17.18 1.48 -23.09
N LEU A 496 -17.70 2.40 -22.26
CA LEU A 496 -19.07 2.90 -22.38
C LEU A 496 -19.35 3.52 -23.75
N LEU A 497 -18.40 4.27 -24.29
CA LEU A 497 -18.49 4.85 -25.61
C LEU A 497 -18.54 3.79 -26.70
N LEU A 498 -17.64 2.80 -26.65
CA LEU A 498 -17.62 1.71 -27.64
C LEU A 498 -18.85 0.81 -27.61
N GLU A 499 -19.53 0.69 -26.47
CA GLU A 499 -20.79 -0.03 -26.32
C GLU A 499 -21.98 0.69 -26.99
N ASN A 500 -21.90 2.01 -27.18
CA ASN A 500 -22.98 2.86 -27.72
C ASN A 500 -22.68 3.45 -29.10
N LEU A 501 -21.48 3.24 -29.64
CA LEU A 501 -21.09 3.64 -30.99
C LEU A 501 -21.40 2.51 -32.01
N ASP A 502 -21.73 2.88 -33.25
CA ASP A 502 -21.69 1.92 -34.32
C ASP A 502 -20.29 1.30 -34.44
N PRO A 503 -20.15 -0.03 -34.32
CA PRO A 503 -18.85 -0.71 -34.39
C PRO A 503 -18.08 -0.43 -35.69
N ALA A 504 -18.75 -0.09 -36.78
CA ALA A 504 -18.18 0.23 -38.10
C ALA A 504 -17.83 1.72 -38.23
N SER A 505 -18.27 2.57 -37.31
CA SER A 505 -17.99 4.01 -37.38
C SER A 505 -16.48 4.30 -37.27
N GLN A 506 -16.04 5.36 -37.96
CA GLN A 506 -14.64 5.81 -37.88
C GLN A 506 -14.21 6.10 -36.46
N THR A 507 -15.09 6.72 -35.66
CA THR A 507 -14.81 7.08 -34.26
C THR A 507 -14.62 5.83 -33.41
N ALA A 508 -15.46 4.80 -33.54
CA ALA A 508 -15.33 3.53 -32.84
C ALA A 508 -14.02 2.81 -33.24
N LEU A 509 -13.68 2.78 -34.51
CA LEU A 509 -12.43 2.16 -34.99
C LEU A 509 -11.21 2.87 -34.44
N VAL A 510 -11.18 4.20 -34.46
CA VAL A 510 -10.06 4.98 -33.93
C VAL A 510 -9.97 4.87 -32.42
N LEU A 511 -11.09 4.85 -31.69
CA LEU A 511 -11.09 4.70 -30.23
C LEU A 511 -10.53 3.32 -29.80
N ARG A 512 -10.86 2.23 -30.53
CA ARG A 512 -10.22 0.91 -30.31
C ARG A 512 -8.72 0.94 -30.57
N LYS A 513 -8.28 1.57 -31.66
CA LYS A 513 -6.85 1.72 -31.97
C LYS A 513 -6.12 2.58 -30.95
N GLN A 514 -6.75 3.62 -30.42
CA GLN A 514 -6.19 4.42 -29.32
C GLN A 514 -5.99 3.56 -28.05
N GLN A 515 -6.96 2.71 -27.68
CA GLN A 515 -6.82 1.81 -26.54
C GLN A 515 -5.69 0.77 -26.75
N GLU A 516 -5.61 0.19 -27.95
CA GLU A 516 -4.55 -0.76 -28.29
C GLU A 516 -3.18 -0.08 -28.25
N PHE A 517 -3.04 1.09 -28.83
CA PHE A 517 -1.82 1.89 -28.82
C PHE A 517 -1.37 2.23 -27.39
N GLU A 518 -2.30 2.66 -26.52
CA GLU A 518 -2.00 2.93 -25.11
C GLU A 518 -1.52 1.68 -24.36
N GLY A 519 -2.13 0.52 -24.63
CA GLY A 519 -1.69 -0.75 -24.08
C GLY A 519 -0.25 -1.10 -24.46
N LEU A 520 0.08 -0.95 -25.74
CA LEU A 520 1.44 -1.15 -26.26
C LEU A 520 2.44 -0.15 -25.68
N GLN A 521 2.08 1.14 -25.67
CA GLN A 521 2.92 2.20 -25.07
C GLN A 521 3.18 1.95 -23.58
N LYS A 522 2.17 1.52 -22.84
CA LYS A 522 2.32 1.18 -21.42
C LYS A 522 3.28 0.02 -21.21
N LEU A 523 3.22 -1.02 -22.04
CA LEU A 523 4.16 -2.14 -21.96
C LEU A 523 5.60 -1.67 -22.16
N VAL A 524 5.84 -0.85 -23.18
CA VAL A 524 7.16 -0.30 -23.50
C VAL A 524 7.67 0.63 -22.40
N THR A 525 6.87 1.62 -21.99
CA THR A 525 7.31 2.68 -21.08
C THR A 525 7.38 2.26 -19.61
N SER A 526 6.56 1.28 -19.21
CA SER A 526 6.50 0.84 -17.81
C SER A 526 7.32 -0.42 -17.54
N TYR A 527 7.60 -1.24 -18.57
CA TYR A 527 8.26 -2.54 -18.35
C TYR A 527 9.48 -2.75 -19.24
N THR A 528 9.33 -2.97 -20.57
CA THR A 528 10.45 -3.44 -21.38
C THR A 528 11.62 -2.46 -21.41
N ARG A 529 11.40 -1.20 -21.77
CA ARG A 529 12.47 -0.18 -21.81
C ARG A 529 13.09 0.15 -20.47
N PRO A 530 12.31 0.37 -19.38
CA PRO A 530 12.91 0.53 -18.07
C PRO A 530 13.77 -0.66 -17.61
N MET A 531 13.40 -1.87 -18.01
CA MET A 531 14.16 -3.08 -17.67
C MET A 531 15.43 -3.21 -18.52
N LEU A 532 15.38 -2.90 -19.80
CA LEU A 532 16.53 -2.99 -20.71
C LEU A 532 17.50 -1.81 -20.56
N TYR A 533 16.96 -0.60 -20.50
CA TYR A 533 17.76 0.64 -20.65
C TYR A 533 17.65 1.59 -19.46
N GLY A 534 16.72 1.36 -18.51
CA GLY A 534 16.36 2.34 -17.48
C GLY A 534 15.46 3.46 -18.02
N THR A 535 15.18 4.46 -17.20
CA THR A 535 14.41 5.65 -17.59
C THR A 535 15.25 6.91 -17.37
N ALA A 536 14.90 8.02 -18.03
CA ALA A 536 15.60 9.31 -17.86
C ALA A 536 15.58 9.79 -16.38
N LYS A 537 14.48 9.50 -15.64
CA LYS A 537 14.37 9.85 -14.22
C LYS A 537 15.05 8.85 -13.30
N ASN A 538 15.11 7.56 -13.70
CA ASN A 538 15.63 6.44 -12.90
C ASN A 538 16.38 5.44 -13.83
N PRO A 539 17.61 5.75 -14.28
CA PRO A 539 18.32 4.90 -15.25
C PRO A 539 18.75 3.55 -14.70
N VAL A 540 18.70 3.35 -13.39
CA VAL A 540 19.20 2.12 -12.74
C VAL A 540 18.10 1.32 -12.03
N SER A 541 17.12 1.98 -11.42
CA SER A 541 16.16 1.35 -10.48
C SER A 541 15.45 0.12 -11.06
N SER A 542 14.97 0.19 -12.31
CA SER A 542 14.26 -0.94 -12.96
C SER A 542 15.17 -1.79 -13.85
N ARG A 543 16.40 -1.37 -14.07
CA ARG A 543 17.30 -2.00 -15.04
C ARG A 543 17.78 -3.37 -14.59
N LEU A 544 17.82 -4.31 -15.53
CA LEU A 544 18.30 -5.66 -15.32
C LEU A 544 19.83 -5.69 -15.28
N VAL A 545 20.39 -6.65 -14.56
CA VAL A 545 21.84 -6.89 -14.51
C VAL A 545 22.15 -8.30 -15.02
N PRO A 546 23.38 -8.55 -15.52
CA PRO A 546 23.79 -9.89 -15.92
C PRO A 546 23.65 -10.92 -14.80
N ASN A 547 23.35 -12.16 -15.18
CA ASN A 547 23.25 -13.27 -14.26
C ASN A 547 24.49 -13.42 -13.38
N PRO A 548 24.39 -13.43 -12.05
CA PRO A 548 25.53 -13.58 -11.15
C PRO A 548 26.06 -15.01 -11.08
N VAL A 549 25.30 -16.02 -11.53
CA VAL A 549 25.76 -17.42 -11.59
C VAL A 549 26.94 -17.54 -12.55
N ARG A 550 27.99 -18.24 -12.15
CA ARG A 550 29.22 -18.43 -12.92
C ARG A 550 29.50 -19.91 -13.17
N GLY A 551 30.23 -20.20 -14.24
CA GLY A 551 30.71 -21.54 -14.58
C GLY A 551 29.70 -22.39 -15.34
N ARG A 552 29.91 -23.71 -15.32
CA ARG A 552 29.00 -24.67 -15.96
C ARG A 552 27.64 -24.66 -15.30
N GLY A 553 26.58 -24.61 -16.09
CA GLY A 553 25.21 -24.58 -15.61
C GLY A 553 24.66 -23.15 -15.37
N ALA A 554 25.40 -22.09 -15.75
CA ALA A 554 24.89 -20.73 -15.78
C ALA A 554 24.18 -20.46 -17.12
N ASN A 555 22.95 -19.96 -17.06
CA ASN A 555 22.28 -19.41 -18.24
C ASN A 555 22.89 -18.05 -18.57
N LYS A 556 23.70 -17.98 -19.63
CA LYS A 556 24.40 -16.75 -20.02
C LYS A 556 23.48 -15.70 -20.66
N ALA A 557 22.35 -16.11 -21.20
CA ALA A 557 21.36 -15.24 -21.81
C ALA A 557 20.42 -14.60 -20.75
N ALA A 558 20.48 -15.07 -19.51
CA ALA A 558 19.62 -14.55 -18.46
C ALA A 558 20.11 -13.20 -17.90
N LEU A 559 19.20 -12.25 -17.79
CA LEU A 559 19.33 -11.02 -17.02
C LEU A 559 18.48 -11.12 -15.75
N ILE A 560 18.94 -10.52 -14.65
CA ILE A 560 18.25 -10.59 -13.37
C ILE A 560 17.64 -9.24 -13.02
N ALA A 561 16.34 -9.25 -12.72
CA ALA A 561 15.64 -8.14 -12.08
C ALA A 561 15.77 -8.26 -10.56
N TYR A 562 16.17 -7.20 -9.91
CA TYR A 562 16.21 -7.08 -8.45
C TYR A 562 15.21 -6.01 -8.00
N PRO A 563 13.89 -6.31 -7.92
CA PRO A 563 12.92 -5.37 -7.39
C PRO A 563 13.13 -5.16 -5.89
N SER A 564 12.86 -3.95 -5.40
CA SER A 564 12.76 -3.71 -3.95
C SER A 564 11.38 -4.13 -3.46
N TRP A 565 11.34 -4.95 -2.41
CA TRP A 565 10.13 -5.48 -1.81
C TRP A 565 9.73 -4.72 -0.54
N PHE A 566 8.49 -4.29 -0.45
CA PHE A 566 7.97 -3.50 0.66
C PHE A 566 6.90 -4.29 1.41
N PRO A 567 7.16 -4.64 2.68
CA PRO A 567 6.20 -5.38 3.51
C PRO A 567 5.05 -4.52 4.04
N VAL A 568 5.20 -3.20 3.97
CA VAL A 568 4.22 -2.21 4.40
C VAL A 568 4.05 -1.11 3.35
N PRO A 569 2.93 -0.37 3.33
CA PRO A 569 2.75 0.74 2.42
C PRO A 569 3.89 1.74 2.55
N SER A 570 4.53 2.12 1.45
CA SER A 570 5.59 3.14 1.43
C SER A 570 5.13 4.35 0.62
N GLN A 571 5.21 5.55 1.18
CA GLN A 571 5.14 6.80 0.44
C GLN A 571 6.57 7.26 0.16
N PHE A 572 7.16 6.78 -0.94
CA PHE A 572 8.32 7.44 -1.51
C PHE A 572 7.84 8.32 -2.66
N ASP A 573 8.15 9.60 -2.56
CA ASP A 573 8.04 10.70 -3.52
C ASP A 573 7.10 10.52 -4.72
N SER A 574 6.28 11.51 -4.96
CA SER A 574 5.45 11.70 -6.16
C SER A 574 4.08 10.99 -6.23
N GLY A 575 3.37 10.80 -5.12
CA GLY A 575 1.94 10.42 -5.19
C GLY A 575 1.63 8.96 -5.55
N ALA A 576 2.64 8.13 -5.86
CA ALA A 576 2.44 6.70 -6.07
C ALA A 576 2.55 5.95 -4.73
N GLN A 577 1.42 5.52 -4.20
CA GLN A 577 1.37 4.64 -3.03
C GLN A 577 2.04 3.30 -3.37
N GLY A 578 3.16 2.97 -2.72
CA GLY A 578 3.70 1.61 -2.71
C GLY A 578 3.19 0.89 -1.47
N GLY A 579 2.88 -0.40 -1.63
CA GLY A 579 2.30 -1.23 -0.57
C GLY A 579 0.77 -1.22 -0.60
N THR A 580 0.17 -2.24 0.03
CA THR A 580 -1.28 -2.32 0.18
C THR A 580 -1.65 -2.24 1.65
N LEU A 581 -2.74 -1.57 1.96
CA LEU A 581 -3.27 -1.49 3.32
C LEU A 581 -3.68 -2.87 3.89
N GLN A 582 -3.77 -3.87 3.01
CA GLN A 582 -4.14 -5.26 3.35
C GLN A 582 -2.93 -6.15 3.68
N GLY A 583 -1.73 -5.60 3.87
CA GLY A 583 -0.53 -6.36 4.26
C GLY A 583 0.10 -7.22 3.15
N ARG A 584 -0.32 -7.07 1.89
CA ARG A 584 0.38 -7.66 0.75
C ARG A 584 1.71 -6.95 0.52
N ILE A 585 2.78 -7.70 0.30
CA ILE A 585 4.04 -7.12 -0.12
C ILE A 585 3.93 -6.52 -1.52
N THR A 586 4.69 -5.48 -1.79
CA THR A 586 4.72 -4.84 -3.11
C THR A 586 6.13 -4.71 -3.63
N ALA A 587 6.28 -4.77 -4.95
CA ALA A 587 7.55 -4.64 -5.64
C ALA A 587 7.66 -3.29 -6.38
N LYS A 588 8.84 -2.69 -6.32
CA LYS A 588 9.20 -1.52 -7.13
C LYS A 588 10.57 -1.72 -7.76
N GLY A 589 10.78 -1.11 -8.91
CA GLY A 589 12.04 -1.06 -9.60
C GLY A 589 12.63 -2.41 -10.05
N PRO A 590 11.95 -3.20 -10.92
CA PRO A 590 10.65 -2.99 -11.59
C PRO A 590 9.44 -3.46 -10.78
N ALA A 591 8.25 -2.92 -11.09
CA ALA A 591 6.99 -3.25 -10.41
C ALA A 591 6.38 -4.54 -10.98
N LEU A 592 7.03 -5.69 -10.79
CA LEU A 592 6.66 -6.96 -11.42
C LEU A 592 5.28 -7.52 -11.00
N GLN A 593 4.73 -7.09 -9.86
CA GLN A 593 3.41 -7.53 -9.41
C GLN A 593 2.25 -6.89 -10.21
N THR A 594 2.51 -5.78 -10.90
CA THR A 594 1.49 -5.07 -11.68
C THR A 594 1.45 -5.51 -13.14
N LEU A 595 2.12 -6.61 -13.47
CA LEU A 595 2.07 -7.21 -14.80
C LEU A 595 0.63 -7.61 -15.15
N PRO A 596 0.14 -7.25 -16.34
CA PRO A 596 -1.24 -7.53 -16.73
C PRO A 596 -1.44 -9.01 -17.12
N LYS A 597 -1.47 -9.92 -16.14
CA LYS A 597 -1.51 -11.39 -16.29
C LYS A 597 -2.54 -11.90 -17.33
N HIS A 598 -3.67 -11.22 -17.46
CA HIS A 598 -4.79 -11.69 -18.25
C HIS A 598 -4.85 -11.11 -19.69
N THR A 599 -3.93 -10.23 -20.03
CA THR A 599 -3.84 -9.66 -21.37
C THR A 599 -2.83 -10.43 -22.23
N GLU A 600 -3.01 -10.44 -23.54
CA GLU A 600 -2.03 -11.04 -24.47
C GLU A 600 -0.63 -10.43 -24.31
N LEU A 601 -0.55 -9.11 -24.11
CA LEU A 601 0.72 -8.42 -23.85
C LEU A 601 1.38 -8.86 -22.55
N GLY A 602 0.59 -9.08 -21.52
CA GLY A 602 1.08 -9.56 -20.23
C GLY A 602 1.58 -11.00 -20.29
N LYS A 603 0.88 -11.87 -21.01
CA LYS A 603 1.33 -13.25 -21.29
C LYS A 603 2.67 -13.26 -22.04
N LYS A 604 2.84 -12.38 -23.05
CA LYS A 604 4.10 -12.23 -23.79
C LYS A 604 5.26 -11.78 -22.88
N LEU A 605 5.00 -10.87 -21.93
CA LEU A 605 6.02 -10.44 -20.97
C LEU A 605 6.35 -11.56 -19.97
N GLN A 606 5.35 -12.34 -19.53
CA GLN A 606 5.61 -13.53 -18.68
C GLN A 606 6.39 -14.62 -19.42
N ALA A 607 6.20 -14.76 -20.73
CA ALA A 607 6.98 -15.67 -21.56
C ALA A 607 8.48 -15.31 -21.65
N CYS A 608 8.85 -14.08 -21.26
CA CYS A 608 10.26 -13.70 -21.11
C CYS A 608 10.88 -14.16 -19.77
N PHE A 609 10.10 -14.73 -18.84
CA PHE A 609 10.66 -15.29 -17.61
C PHE A 609 11.45 -16.57 -17.95
N THR A 610 12.61 -16.71 -17.32
CA THR A 610 13.48 -17.87 -17.55
C THR A 610 14.16 -18.33 -16.27
N SER A 611 14.91 -19.42 -16.32
CA SER A 611 15.79 -19.84 -15.24
C SER A 611 17.17 -19.20 -15.39
N ARG A 612 17.80 -18.88 -14.26
CA ARG A 612 19.23 -18.47 -14.23
C ARG A 612 20.21 -19.62 -14.47
N TYR A 613 19.72 -20.84 -14.51
CA TYR A 613 20.51 -22.05 -14.71
C TYR A 613 20.22 -22.67 -16.07
N ASP A 614 21.24 -23.40 -16.61
CA ASP A 614 21.13 -24.19 -17.83
C ASP A 614 21.92 -25.52 -17.63
N PRO A 615 21.23 -26.66 -17.49
CA PRO A 615 19.78 -26.85 -17.45
C PRO A 615 19.16 -26.36 -16.13
N GLY A 616 18.01 -25.72 -16.23
CA GLY A 616 17.30 -25.16 -15.11
C GLY A 616 15.78 -25.38 -15.17
N PHE A 617 15.09 -25.02 -14.09
CA PHE A 617 13.64 -25.00 -14.03
C PHE A 617 13.14 -23.66 -13.50
N LEU A 618 11.96 -23.25 -13.95
CA LEU A 618 11.16 -22.17 -13.37
C LEU A 618 9.74 -22.70 -13.14
N ILE A 619 9.27 -22.61 -11.92
CA ILE A 619 7.96 -23.09 -11.46
C ILE A 619 7.16 -21.93 -10.91
N SER A 620 5.89 -21.82 -11.27
CA SER A 620 4.90 -20.97 -10.60
C SER A 620 3.98 -21.86 -9.76
N VAL A 621 3.82 -21.53 -8.48
CA VAL A 621 2.89 -22.23 -7.57
C VAL A 621 1.87 -21.22 -7.08
N ASP A 622 0.59 -21.49 -7.34
CA ASP A 622 -0.54 -20.59 -7.06
C ASP A 622 -1.49 -21.22 -6.04
N LEU A 623 -1.95 -20.45 -5.04
CA LEU A 623 -2.96 -20.90 -4.08
C LEU A 623 -4.35 -20.87 -4.71
N SER A 624 -4.95 -22.05 -4.78
CA SER A 624 -6.25 -22.22 -5.45
C SER A 624 -7.40 -21.67 -4.59
N GLN A 625 -8.07 -20.61 -5.10
CA GLN A 625 -9.25 -19.98 -4.47
C GLN A 625 -9.03 -19.55 -3.02
N ILE A 626 -7.83 -19.10 -2.66
CA ILE A 626 -7.44 -18.84 -1.26
C ILE A 626 -8.41 -17.87 -0.56
N GLU A 627 -8.83 -16.80 -1.21
CA GLU A 627 -9.72 -15.80 -0.60
C GLU A 627 -11.10 -16.41 -0.27
N LEU A 628 -11.64 -17.26 -1.14
CA LEU A 628 -12.92 -17.96 -0.88
C LEU A 628 -12.80 -19.01 0.22
N ARG A 629 -11.65 -19.70 0.31
CA ARG A 629 -11.37 -20.65 1.42
C ARG A 629 -11.26 -19.91 2.76
N ILE A 630 -10.64 -18.74 2.77
CA ILE A 630 -10.57 -17.85 3.94
C ILE A 630 -11.97 -17.37 4.34
N ILE A 631 -12.82 -17.02 3.38
CA ILE A 631 -14.23 -16.67 3.68
C ILE A 631 -14.95 -17.82 4.34
N ALA A 632 -14.83 -19.05 3.81
CA ALA A 632 -15.44 -20.24 4.41
C ALA A 632 -14.95 -20.44 5.86
N LEU A 633 -13.65 -20.27 6.09
CA LEU A 633 -13.05 -20.40 7.42
C LEU A 633 -13.52 -19.32 8.39
N LEU A 634 -13.48 -18.04 7.99
CA LEU A 634 -13.82 -16.91 8.85
C LEU A 634 -15.33 -16.85 9.12
N SER A 635 -16.16 -17.05 8.11
CA SER A 635 -17.63 -17.06 8.28
C SER A 635 -18.13 -18.29 9.05
N GLY A 636 -17.47 -19.43 8.89
CA GLY A 636 -17.91 -20.70 9.42
C GLY A 636 -19.19 -21.24 8.77
N ASP A 637 -19.47 -20.79 7.52
CA ASP A 637 -20.62 -21.30 6.78
C ASP A 637 -20.49 -22.81 6.54
N PRO A 638 -21.41 -23.64 7.07
CA PRO A 638 -21.26 -25.08 7.03
C PRO A 638 -21.22 -25.65 5.62
N ARG A 639 -22.07 -25.14 4.74
CA ARG A 639 -22.16 -25.59 3.36
C ARG A 639 -20.92 -25.22 2.57
N MET A 640 -20.43 -24.00 2.76
CA MET A 640 -19.22 -23.56 2.08
C MET A 640 -17.97 -24.34 2.54
N MET A 641 -17.88 -24.67 3.83
CA MET A 641 -16.82 -25.52 4.36
C MET A 641 -16.89 -26.95 3.81
N GLU A 642 -18.09 -27.56 3.79
CA GLU A 642 -18.31 -28.89 3.24
C GLU A 642 -17.93 -28.97 1.76
N GLU A 643 -18.32 -27.98 0.94
CA GLU A 643 -17.96 -27.91 -0.47
C GLU A 643 -16.45 -27.94 -0.70
N TYR A 644 -15.66 -27.24 0.15
CA TYR A 644 -14.19 -27.28 0.09
C TYR A 644 -13.61 -28.61 0.59
N GLN A 645 -14.20 -29.24 1.59
CA GLN A 645 -13.79 -30.57 2.05
C GLN A 645 -14.03 -31.64 0.98
N GLN A 646 -15.13 -31.51 0.21
CA GLN A 646 -15.46 -32.38 -0.92
C GLN A 646 -14.78 -31.98 -2.23
N ASN A 647 -13.94 -30.94 -2.21
CA ASN A 647 -13.24 -30.40 -3.40
C ASN A 647 -14.17 -30.00 -4.55
N ILE A 648 -15.33 -29.41 -4.24
CA ILE A 648 -16.30 -28.95 -5.23
C ILE A 648 -15.84 -27.62 -5.84
N ASP A 649 -15.82 -27.52 -7.17
CA ASP A 649 -15.48 -26.27 -7.88
C ASP A 649 -16.66 -25.30 -7.87
N ARG A 650 -16.65 -24.34 -6.93
CA ARG A 650 -17.67 -23.29 -6.79
C ARG A 650 -17.84 -22.41 -8.01
N HIS A 651 -16.76 -22.19 -8.77
CA HIS A 651 -16.84 -21.38 -10.01
C HIS A 651 -17.72 -22.09 -11.05
N THR A 652 -17.62 -23.41 -11.13
CA THR A 652 -18.49 -24.22 -11.97
C THR A 652 -19.95 -24.16 -11.50
N GLN A 653 -20.21 -24.23 -10.21
CA GLN A 653 -21.59 -24.13 -9.68
C GLN A 653 -22.25 -22.79 -10.01
N THR A 654 -21.51 -21.69 -9.80
CA THR A 654 -22.00 -20.33 -10.14
C THR A 654 -22.19 -20.17 -11.65
N ALA A 655 -21.30 -20.75 -12.46
CA ALA A 655 -21.45 -20.77 -13.92
C ALA A 655 -22.73 -21.48 -14.35
N GLN A 656 -23.05 -22.61 -13.72
CA GLN A 656 -24.30 -23.34 -13.97
C GLN A 656 -25.53 -22.50 -13.56
N GLU A 657 -25.44 -21.73 -12.48
CA GLU A 657 -26.54 -20.84 -12.09
C GLU A 657 -26.74 -19.68 -13.08
N ILE A 658 -25.66 -19.08 -13.56
CA ILE A 658 -25.70 -18.08 -14.64
C ILE A 658 -26.36 -18.69 -15.89
N LEU A 659 -25.99 -19.91 -16.27
CA LEU A 659 -26.59 -20.63 -17.39
C LEU A 659 -28.09 -20.84 -17.22
N ARG A 660 -28.58 -21.23 -16.01
CA ARG A 660 -30.04 -21.40 -15.74
C ARG A 660 -30.79 -20.11 -15.98
N HIS A 661 -30.26 -18.99 -15.49
CA HIS A 661 -30.88 -17.68 -15.69
C HIS A 661 -30.84 -17.22 -17.15
N LEU A 662 -29.77 -17.49 -17.88
CA LEU A 662 -29.69 -17.18 -19.33
C LEU A 662 -30.66 -18.03 -20.14
N LEU A 663 -30.79 -19.33 -19.84
CA LEU A 663 -31.75 -20.20 -20.49
C LEU A 663 -33.18 -19.72 -20.22
N ALA A 664 -33.55 -19.40 -19.00
CA ALA A 664 -34.88 -18.85 -18.69
C ALA A 664 -35.14 -17.54 -19.42
N LEU A 665 -34.14 -16.70 -19.59
CA LEU A 665 -34.23 -15.45 -20.37
C LEU A 665 -34.44 -15.73 -21.87
N MET A 666 -33.72 -16.71 -22.46
CA MET A 666 -33.86 -17.12 -23.82
C MET A 666 -35.25 -17.68 -24.10
N GLU A 667 -35.73 -18.55 -23.22
CA GLU A 667 -37.07 -19.13 -23.27
C GLU A 667 -38.15 -18.03 -23.26
N ALA A 668 -38.06 -17.08 -22.32
CA ALA A 668 -38.97 -15.95 -22.21
C ALA A 668 -38.99 -15.05 -23.47
N ARG A 669 -37.89 -15.03 -24.23
CA ARG A 669 -37.75 -14.27 -25.49
C ARG A 669 -38.01 -15.09 -26.74
N GLY A 670 -38.30 -16.39 -26.65
CA GLY A 670 -38.43 -17.29 -27.76
C GLY A 670 -37.18 -17.40 -28.65
N GLN A 671 -36.02 -17.38 -28.01
CA GLN A 671 -34.71 -17.42 -28.68
C GLN A 671 -34.08 -18.82 -28.54
N ASP A 672 -33.73 -19.44 -29.66
CA ASP A 672 -33.03 -20.74 -29.71
C ASP A 672 -31.50 -20.62 -29.59
N THR A 673 -30.98 -19.41 -29.87
CA THR A 673 -29.53 -19.12 -29.78
C THR A 673 -29.25 -17.78 -29.12
N ILE A 674 -28.08 -17.64 -28.53
CA ILE A 674 -27.56 -16.40 -27.96
C ILE A 674 -26.09 -16.21 -28.36
N LEU A 675 -25.71 -14.99 -28.71
CA LEU A 675 -24.32 -14.63 -28.99
C LEU A 675 -23.67 -14.23 -27.68
N LEU A 676 -22.63 -14.97 -27.26
CA LEU A 676 -21.84 -14.69 -26.09
C LEU A 676 -20.36 -14.63 -26.51
N GLY A 677 -19.74 -13.49 -26.29
CA GLY A 677 -18.39 -13.25 -26.83
C GLY A 677 -18.47 -13.20 -28.39
N GLU A 678 -17.69 -14.03 -29.03
CA GLU A 678 -17.65 -14.18 -30.49
C GLU A 678 -18.35 -15.44 -30.99
N GLN A 679 -19.08 -16.17 -30.13
CA GLN A 679 -19.64 -17.48 -30.42
C GLN A 679 -21.15 -17.51 -30.17
N TYR A 680 -21.91 -18.22 -31.04
CA TYR A 680 -23.31 -18.55 -30.80
C TYR A 680 -23.40 -19.82 -29.93
N TYR A 681 -24.26 -19.74 -28.91
CA TYR A 681 -24.62 -20.88 -28.06
C TYR A 681 -26.08 -21.22 -28.27
N THR A 682 -26.38 -22.52 -28.42
CA THR A 682 -27.74 -23.01 -28.53
C THR A 682 -28.32 -23.37 -27.16
N VAL A 683 -29.66 -23.33 -27.04
CA VAL A 683 -30.37 -23.82 -25.86
C VAL A 683 -29.96 -25.27 -25.53
N ALA A 684 -29.89 -26.15 -26.54
CA ALA A 684 -29.52 -27.56 -26.39
C ALA A 684 -28.11 -27.73 -25.80
N GLU A 685 -27.14 -26.98 -26.33
CA GLU A 685 -25.74 -27.00 -25.82
C GLU A 685 -25.64 -26.52 -24.37
N MET A 686 -26.33 -25.44 -24.04
CA MET A 686 -26.34 -24.90 -22.69
C MET A 686 -27.05 -25.83 -21.70
N GLN A 687 -28.10 -26.53 -22.13
CA GLN A 687 -28.74 -27.61 -21.34
C GLN A 687 -27.81 -28.80 -21.13
N GLU A 688 -27.01 -29.17 -22.12
CA GLU A 688 -26.00 -30.23 -22.01
C GLU A 688 -24.93 -29.86 -20.98
N PHE A 689 -24.47 -28.58 -20.95
CA PHE A 689 -23.54 -28.11 -19.91
C PHE A 689 -24.13 -28.24 -18.50
N LEU A 690 -25.42 -27.94 -18.33
CA LEU A 690 -26.11 -28.07 -17.05
C LEU A 690 -26.32 -29.52 -16.61
N ALA A 691 -26.59 -30.41 -17.56
CA ALA A 691 -26.83 -31.82 -17.29
C ALA A 691 -25.52 -32.59 -16.99
N SER A 692 -24.38 -32.07 -17.46
CA SER A 692 -23.10 -32.74 -17.32
C SER A 692 -22.59 -32.74 -15.88
N SER A 693 -22.14 -33.91 -15.39
CA SER A 693 -21.38 -34.06 -14.14
C SER A 693 -19.96 -33.50 -14.26
N ARG A 694 -19.45 -33.26 -15.48
CA ARG A 694 -18.12 -32.74 -15.78
C ARG A 694 -18.18 -31.60 -16.82
N PRO A 695 -18.86 -30.48 -16.55
CA PRO A 695 -19.03 -29.41 -17.54
C PRO A 695 -17.70 -28.81 -17.99
N ARG A 696 -16.63 -28.92 -17.18
CA ARG A 696 -15.26 -28.51 -17.54
C ARG A 696 -14.63 -29.32 -18.68
N SER A 697 -15.17 -30.47 -19.03
CA SER A 697 -14.72 -31.24 -20.20
C SER A 697 -15.09 -30.58 -21.54
N TYR A 698 -16.01 -29.60 -21.50
CA TYR A 698 -16.39 -28.84 -22.68
C TYR A 698 -15.58 -27.53 -22.75
N PRO A 699 -14.74 -27.33 -23.75
CA PRO A 699 -13.93 -26.09 -23.85
C PRO A 699 -14.77 -24.82 -23.86
N ARG A 700 -15.96 -24.86 -24.49
CA ARG A 700 -16.88 -23.72 -24.59
C ARG A 700 -17.54 -23.35 -23.25
N PHE A 701 -17.56 -24.24 -22.27
CA PHE A 701 -18.03 -23.96 -20.92
C PHE A 701 -17.11 -22.99 -20.14
N ASP A 702 -15.83 -22.89 -20.55
CA ASP A 702 -14.88 -22.03 -19.82
C ASP A 702 -15.29 -20.55 -19.78
N LEU A 703 -15.99 -20.05 -20.79
CA LEU A 703 -16.54 -18.69 -20.80
C LEU A 703 -17.45 -18.44 -19.59
N PHE A 704 -18.38 -19.35 -19.34
CA PHE A 704 -19.32 -19.29 -18.21
C PHE A 704 -18.59 -19.47 -16.87
N ARG A 705 -17.59 -20.34 -16.84
CA ARG A 705 -16.79 -20.55 -15.64
C ARG A 705 -15.99 -19.29 -15.28
N GLN A 706 -15.45 -18.56 -16.25
CA GLN A 706 -14.80 -17.27 -16.01
C GLN A 706 -15.82 -16.22 -15.49
N ALA A 707 -17.00 -16.15 -16.05
CA ALA A 707 -18.07 -15.31 -15.53
C ALA A 707 -18.42 -15.70 -14.08
N GLY A 708 -18.60 -16.99 -13.80
CA GLY A 708 -18.83 -17.51 -12.46
C GLY A 708 -17.71 -17.22 -11.47
N LYS A 709 -16.46 -17.29 -11.92
CA LYS A 709 -15.28 -16.92 -11.11
C LYS A 709 -15.35 -15.47 -10.65
N HIS A 710 -15.56 -14.54 -11.58
CA HIS A 710 -15.62 -13.12 -11.25
C HIS A 710 -16.85 -12.76 -10.41
N SER A 711 -18.00 -13.41 -10.68
CA SER A 711 -19.22 -13.25 -9.89
C SER A 711 -19.02 -13.70 -8.44
N ASN A 712 -18.39 -14.85 -8.21
CA ASN A 712 -18.10 -15.36 -6.87
C ASN A 712 -17.25 -14.37 -6.05
N PHE A 713 -16.20 -13.82 -6.64
CA PHE A 713 -15.40 -12.81 -5.95
C PHE A 713 -16.20 -11.56 -5.62
N LEU A 714 -17.02 -11.08 -6.57
CA LEU A 714 -17.82 -9.89 -6.33
C LEU A 714 -18.85 -10.09 -5.20
N MET A 715 -19.60 -11.20 -5.24
CA MET A 715 -20.59 -11.53 -4.20
C MET A 715 -19.94 -11.78 -2.84
N ALA A 716 -18.81 -12.47 -2.82
CA ALA A 716 -18.03 -12.72 -1.61
C ALA A 716 -17.54 -11.43 -0.92
N TYR A 717 -17.41 -10.36 -1.68
CA TYR A 717 -17.04 -9.04 -1.18
C TYR A 717 -18.22 -8.07 -0.99
N GLY A 718 -19.45 -8.59 -1.01
CA GLY A 718 -20.66 -7.79 -0.81
C GLY A 718 -20.94 -6.83 -1.97
N GLY A 719 -20.55 -7.22 -3.18
CA GLY A 719 -20.79 -6.42 -4.40
C GLY A 719 -22.27 -6.31 -4.75
N GLN A 720 -22.69 -5.15 -5.23
CA GLN A 720 -24.07 -4.84 -5.60
C GLN A 720 -24.41 -5.39 -7.01
N ALA A 721 -25.69 -5.59 -7.28
CA ALA A 721 -26.22 -6.15 -8.55
C ALA A 721 -25.77 -5.37 -9.81
N THR A 722 -25.72 -4.04 -9.75
CA THR A 722 -25.24 -3.19 -10.85
C THR A 722 -23.78 -3.46 -11.21
N LYS A 723 -22.94 -3.71 -10.22
CA LYS A 723 -21.53 -4.05 -10.45
C LYS A 723 -21.38 -5.49 -10.93
N LEU A 724 -22.22 -6.41 -10.45
CA LEU A 724 -22.29 -7.79 -10.92
C LEU A 724 -22.70 -7.84 -12.38
N GLN A 725 -23.74 -7.07 -12.77
CA GLN A 725 -24.18 -6.92 -14.14
C GLN A 725 -23.04 -6.46 -15.07
N ALA A 726 -22.36 -5.38 -14.70
CA ALA A 726 -21.23 -4.88 -15.48
C ALA A 726 -20.10 -5.93 -15.60
N THR A 727 -19.87 -6.73 -14.56
CA THR A 727 -18.86 -7.80 -14.58
C THR A 727 -19.25 -8.97 -15.48
N ILE A 728 -20.49 -9.42 -15.40
CA ILE A 728 -21.00 -10.51 -16.26
C ILE A 728 -21.05 -10.05 -17.72
N ASN A 729 -21.54 -8.83 -17.97
CA ASN A 729 -21.59 -8.26 -19.31
C ASN A 729 -20.19 -8.15 -19.95
N ASP A 730 -19.19 -7.70 -19.18
CA ASP A 730 -17.79 -7.65 -19.64
C ASP A 730 -17.22 -9.03 -20.00
N LYS A 731 -17.64 -10.09 -19.32
CA LYS A 731 -17.11 -11.44 -19.54
C LYS A 731 -17.83 -12.22 -20.62
N LEU A 732 -19.15 -12.09 -20.67
CA LEU A 732 -19.98 -12.79 -21.64
C LEU A 732 -20.26 -11.97 -22.90
N HIS A 733 -19.89 -10.68 -22.89
CA HIS A 733 -20.19 -9.73 -23.97
C HIS A 733 -21.67 -9.71 -24.33
N VAL A 734 -22.56 -9.77 -23.34
CA VAL A 734 -24.00 -9.75 -23.46
C VAL A 734 -24.62 -8.85 -22.41
N VAL A 735 -25.72 -8.19 -22.72
CA VAL A 735 -26.44 -7.40 -21.72
C VAL A 735 -27.38 -8.30 -20.93
N VAL A 736 -26.97 -8.64 -19.72
CA VAL A 736 -27.82 -9.40 -18.80
C VAL A 736 -28.72 -8.43 -18.03
N PRO A 737 -30.01 -8.67 -17.88
CA PRO A 737 -30.92 -7.85 -17.08
C PRO A 737 -30.46 -7.73 -15.61
N LEU A 738 -30.78 -6.59 -14.98
CA LEU A 738 -30.37 -6.35 -13.59
C LEU A 738 -31.01 -7.36 -12.64
N GLU A 739 -32.26 -7.76 -12.91
CA GLU A 739 -33.03 -8.73 -12.14
C GLU A 739 -32.34 -10.11 -12.08
N VAL A 740 -31.64 -10.52 -13.12
CA VAL A 740 -30.82 -11.75 -13.13
C VAL A 740 -29.67 -11.63 -12.14
N CYS A 741 -29.04 -10.45 -12.06
CA CYS A 741 -27.94 -10.22 -11.14
C CYS A 741 -28.42 -10.13 -9.68
N GLU A 742 -29.62 -9.57 -9.46
CA GLU A 742 -30.29 -9.56 -8.15
C GLU A 742 -30.61 -10.99 -7.70
N ALA A 743 -31.19 -11.80 -8.60
CA ALA A 743 -31.48 -13.22 -8.33
C ALA A 743 -30.24 -14.05 -8.04
N LEU A 744 -29.11 -13.79 -8.72
CA LEU A 744 -27.82 -14.44 -8.44
C LEU A 744 -27.26 -14.06 -7.06
N ILE A 745 -27.40 -12.81 -6.64
CA ILE A 745 -27.01 -12.38 -5.29
C ILE A 745 -27.91 -13.05 -4.24
N GLU A 746 -29.20 -13.04 -4.45
CA GLU A 746 -30.15 -13.71 -3.56
C GLU A 746 -29.88 -15.21 -3.46
N TRP A 747 -29.67 -15.90 -4.58
CA TRP A 747 -29.24 -17.29 -4.60
C TRP A 747 -27.97 -17.52 -3.78
N SER A 748 -26.95 -16.66 -3.91
CA SER A 748 -25.72 -16.77 -3.16
C SER A 748 -25.93 -16.57 -1.66
N ASN A 749 -26.75 -15.58 -1.28
CA ASN A 749 -27.05 -15.28 0.13
C ASN A 749 -27.84 -16.41 0.79
N ASN A 750 -28.81 -16.97 0.08
CA ASN A 750 -29.62 -18.12 0.54
C ASN A 750 -28.77 -19.40 0.61
N ARG A 751 -27.82 -19.57 -0.29
CA ARG A 751 -26.92 -20.71 -0.30
C ARG A 751 -25.89 -20.68 0.83
N TYR A 752 -25.37 -19.49 1.18
CA TYR A 752 -24.30 -19.27 2.16
C TYR A 752 -24.68 -18.23 3.21
N PRO A 753 -25.72 -18.49 4.02
CA PRO A 753 -26.24 -17.53 5.00
C PRO A 753 -25.19 -17.14 6.05
N GLY A 754 -24.24 -18.04 6.38
CA GLY A 754 -23.14 -17.76 7.30
C GLY A 754 -22.19 -16.70 6.76
N VAL A 755 -21.97 -16.62 5.43
CA VAL A 755 -21.14 -15.59 4.82
C VAL A 755 -21.81 -14.22 4.97
N THR A 756 -23.10 -14.13 4.67
CA THR A 756 -23.88 -12.90 4.82
C THR A 756 -23.89 -12.41 6.27
N ALA A 757 -24.14 -13.30 7.22
CA ALA A 757 -24.11 -12.98 8.65
C ALA A 757 -22.73 -12.49 9.11
N TYR A 758 -21.66 -13.10 8.62
CA TYR A 758 -20.29 -12.65 8.90
C TYR A 758 -20.02 -11.25 8.36
N GLN A 759 -20.41 -10.96 7.12
CA GLN A 759 -20.23 -9.64 6.50
C GLN A 759 -20.98 -8.55 7.29
N GLU A 760 -22.24 -8.79 7.65
CA GLU A 760 -23.02 -7.84 8.46
C GLU A 760 -22.41 -7.66 9.86
N GLY A 761 -21.93 -8.71 10.49
CA GLY A 761 -21.24 -8.67 11.77
C GLY A 761 -19.97 -7.82 11.74
N LEU A 762 -19.20 -7.87 10.64
CA LEU A 762 -18.04 -6.99 10.45
C LEU A 762 -18.46 -5.53 10.34
N VAL A 763 -19.49 -5.21 9.55
CA VAL A 763 -20.00 -3.86 9.38
C VAL A 763 -20.50 -3.28 10.71
N GLU A 764 -21.28 -4.04 11.46
CA GLU A 764 -21.76 -3.61 12.78
C GLU A 764 -20.61 -3.45 13.78
N THR A 765 -19.61 -4.32 13.75
CA THR A 765 -18.39 -4.15 14.55
C THR A 765 -17.66 -2.85 14.20
N ALA A 766 -17.46 -2.56 12.91
CA ALA A 766 -16.84 -1.32 12.47
C ALA A 766 -17.65 -0.07 12.88
N LYS A 767 -18.99 -0.14 12.79
CA LYS A 767 -19.87 0.95 13.25
C LYS A 767 -19.76 1.21 14.76
N ARG A 768 -19.61 0.15 15.54
CA ARG A 768 -19.54 0.22 17.00
C ARG A 768 -18.16 0.63 17.50
N THR A 769 -17.10 0.05 16.94
CA THR A 769 -15.73 0.19 17.46
C THR A 769 -14.85 1.11 16.63
N GLY A 770 -15.26 1.48 15.40
CA GLY A 770 -14.43 2.19 14.43
C GLY A 770 -13.28 1.35 13.85
N ARG A 771 -13.26 0.01 14.11
CA ARG A 771 -12.11 -0.85 13.80
C ARG A 771 -12.54 -2.27 13.48
N ILE A 772 -11.78 -2.93 12.61
CA ILE A 772 -11.81 -4.40 12.43
C ILE A 772 -10.40 -4.93 12.73
N ALA A 773 -10.32 -5.96 13.56
CA ALA A 773 -9.07 -6.63 13.89
C ALA A 773 -9.09 -8.10 13.45
N LEU A 774 -7.94 -8.62 13.03
CA LEU A 774 -7.77 -10.03 12.71
C LEU A 774 -7.74 -10.88 13.98
N PRO A 775 -8.45 -12.01 14.02
CA PRO A 775 -8.59 -12.81 15.24
C PRO A 775 -7.26 -13.41 15.75
N LEU A 776 -6.36 -13.80 14.84
CA LEU A 776 -5.10 -14.42 15.21
C LEU A 776 -3.99 -13.41 15.57
N THR A 777 -3.90 -12.31 14.85
CA THR A 777 -2.73 -11.41 14.92
C THR A 777 -3.02 -10.09 15.62
N GLY A 778 -4.28 -9.74 15.84
CA GLY A 778 -4.66 -8.42 16.33
C GLY A 778 -4.42 -7.27 15.34
N GLN A 779 -3.82 -7.57 14.16
CA GLN A 779 -3.65 -6.56 13.11
C GLN A 779 -5.01 -5.96 12.76
N SER A 780 -5.11 -4.64 12.78
CA SER A 780 -6.40 -3.98 12.65
C SER A 780 -6.37 -2.87 11.63
N ARG A 781 -7.55 -2.57 11.09
CA ARG A 781 -7.80 -1.42 10.24
C ARG A 781 -8.85 -0.52 10.85
N MET A 782 -8.63 0.79 10.80
CA MET A 782 -9.54 1.79 11.33
C MET A 782 -10.49 2.32 10.26
N PHE A 783 -11.77 2.47 10.63
CA PHE A 783 -12.84 3.02 9.80
C PHE A 783 -13.51 4.15 10.56
N ILE A 784 -13.11 5.38 10.29
CA ILE A 784 -13.57 6.55 11.03
C ILE A 784 -14.63 7.30 10.21
N GLY A 785 -15.78 7.55 10.83
CA GLY A 785 -16.88 8.27 10.21
C GLY A 785 -18.17 8.20 11.06
N SER A 786 -19.24 8.82 10.59
CA SER A 786 -20.58 8.55 11.15
C SER A 786 -20.98 7.09 10.83
N ARG A 787 -21.90 6.52 11.63
CA ARG A 787 -22.40 5.14 11.36
C ARG A 787 -22.88 4.95 9.93
N LYS A 788 -23.59 5.96 9.38
CA LYS A 788 -24.04 5.97 7.98
C LYS A 788 -22.86 6.01 7.00
N ALA A 789 -21.88 6.88 7.24
CA ALA A 789 -20.70 6.98 6.39
C ALA A 789 -19.83 5.72 6.44
N VAL A 790 -19.74 5.03 7.58
CA VAL A 790 -19.04 3.74 7.70
C VAL A 790 -19.71 2.70 6.80
N ASP A 791 -21.03 2.60 6.84
CA ASP A 791 -21.78 1.64 6.03
C ASP A 791 -21.72 1.95 4.52
N GLU A 792 -22.12 3.16 4.14
CA GLU A 792 -22.21 3.53 2.71
C GLU A 792 -20.84 3.65 2.04
N THR A 793 -19.81 4.04 2.83
CA THR A 793 -18.50 4.40 2.28
C THR A 793 -17.48 3.27 2.33
N TYR A 794 -17.44 2.53 3.43
CA TYR A 794 -16.37 1.59 3.71
C TYR A 794 -16.81 0.12 3.70
N ARG A 795 -18.10 -0.18 3.46
CA ARG A 795 -18.63 -1.54 3.53
C ARG A 795 -17.74 -2.58 2.81
N ASN A 796 -17.39 -2.30 1.56
CA ASN A 796 -16.55 -3.23 0.78
C ASN A 796 -15.14 -3.36 1.39
N GLU A 797 -14.58 -2.27 1.92
CA GLU A 797 -13.24 -2.30 2.52
C GLU A 797 -13.24 -3.02 3.88
N ILE A 798 -14.34 -2.88 4.65
CA ILE A 798 -14.56 -3.58 5.92
C ILE A 798 -14.58 -5.09 5.71
N VAL A 799 -15.35 -5.54 4.72
CA VAL A 799 -15.49 -6.96 4.38
C VAL A 799 -14.19 -7.52 3.78
N ASN A 800 -13.53 -6.76 2.91
CA ASN A 800 -12.31 -7.20 2.22
C ASN A 800 -11.08 -7.32 3.12
N PHE A 801 -10.94 -6.44 4.12
CA PHE A 801 -9.74 -6.36 4.93
C PHE A 801 -9.36 -7.69 5.60
N PRO A 802 -10.24 -8.36 6.38
CA PRO A 802 -9.85 -9.61 7.05
C PRO A 802 -9.56 -10.74 6.06
N ILE A 803 -10.25 -10.78 4.93
CA ILE A 803 -10.11 -11.83 3.93
C ILE A 803 -8.77 -11.69 3.21
N GLN A 804 -8.50 -10.53 2.62
CA GLN A 804 -7.30 -10.30 1.82
C GLN A 804 -6.03 -10.31 2.68
N THR A 805 -6.09 -9.76 3.89
CA THR A 805 -4.94 -9.75 4.80
C THR A 805 -4.61 -11.16 5.28
N THR A 806 -5.61 -11.96 5.62
CA THR A 806 -5.39 -13.36 6.00
C THR A 806 -4.82 -14.18 4.84
N ALA A 807 -5.35 -14.01 3.62
CA ALA A 807 -4.82 -14.69 2.43
C ALA A 807 -3.35 -14.32 2.16
N ALA A 808 -3.00 -13.04 2.27
CA ALA A 808 -1.62 -12.57 2.17
C ALA A 808 -0.71 -13.22 3.23
N ASN A 809 -1.16 -13.25 4.48
CA ASN A 809 -0.41 -13.87 5.58
C ASN A 809 -0.18 -15.36 5.37
N VAL A 810 -1.15 -16.10 4.84
CA VAL A 810 -0.99 -17.53 4.51
C VAL A 810 0.10 -17.74 3.47
N LEU A 811 0.06 -16.99 2.36
CA LEU A 811 1.07 -17.14 1.31
C LEU A 811 2.47 -16.76 1.80
N LEU A 812 2.59 -15.68 2.56
CA LEU A 812 3.86 -15.21 3.09
C LEU A 812 4.45 -16.18 4.13
N ASP A 813 3.61 -16.86 4.92
CA ASP A 813 4.03 -17.96 5.81
C ASP A 813 4.57 -19.14 5.01
N ILE A 814 3.84 -19.57 3.99
CA ILE A 814 4.27 -20.64 3.09
C ILE A 814 5.62 -20.28 2.44
N GLN A 815 5.77 -19.07 1.96
CA GLN A 815 7.00 -18.59 1.34
C GLN A 815 8.19 -18.60 2.30
N ALA A 816 7.99 -18.10 3.54
CA ALA A 816 9.03 -18.11 4.58
C ALA A 816 9.43 -19.55 4.97
N ASN A 817 8.46 -20.45 5.11
CA ASN A 817 8.69 -21.86 5.41
C ASN A 817 9.40 -22.59 4.27
N LEU A 818 9.00 -22.32 3.03
CA LEU A 818 9.66 -22.87 1.84
C LEU A 818 11.12 -22.42 1.78
N ARG A 819 11.37 -21.13 1.97
CA ARG A 819 12.74 -20.58 2.01
C ARG A 819 13.57 -21.20 3.13
N ALA A 820 13.04 -21.31 4.33
CA ALA A 820 13.73 -21.95 5.47
C ALA A 820 14.06 -23.43 5.16
N THR A 821 13.17 -24.14 4.49
CA THR A 821 13.35 -25.53 4.09
C THR A 821 14.45 -25.68 3.03
N LEU A 822 14.47 -24.78 2.04
CA LEU A 822 15.50 -24.76 0.99
C LEU A 822 16.87 -24.39 1.56
N ASN A 823 16.95 -23.39 2.45
CA ASN A 823 18.20 -22.96 3.08
C ASN A 823 18.82 -24.06 3.97
N ARG A 824 18.01 -24.75 4.77
CA ARG A 824 18.49 -25.87 5.62
C ARG A 824 19.17 -26.97 4.81
N ARG A 825 18.73 -27.20 3.59
CA ARG A 825 19.27 -28.20 2.66
C ARG A 825 20.38 -27.62 1.78
N ARG A 826 20.81 -26.37 1.97
CA ARG A 826 21.82 -25.65 1.17
C ARG A 826 21.56 -25.71 -0.34
N ARG A 827 20.29 -25.60 -0.73
CA ARG A 827 19.86 -25.67 -2.12
C ARG A 827 20.18 -24.39 -2.87
N LYS A 828 20.54 -24.53 -4.16
CA LYS A 828 20.74 -23.42 -5.10
C LYS A 828 19.42 -22.96 -5.72
N VAL A 829 18.36 -22.93 -4.95
CA VAL A 829 17.01 -22.60 -5.40
C VAL A 829 16.63 -21.22 -4.90
N CYS A 830 16.08 -20.42 -5.77
CA CYS A 830 15.71 -19.04 -5.54
C CYS A 830 14.18 -18.87 -5.54
N ILE A 831 13.67 -17.96 -4.71
CA ILE A 831 12.28 -17.51 -4.74
C ILE A 831 12.33 -16.01 -5.06
N GLY A 832 12.37 -15.67 -6.36
CA GLY A 832 12.64 -14.31 -6.81
C GLY A 832 11.40 -13.42 -6.92
N LEU A 833 10.20 -14.02 -6.99
CA LEU A 833 8.99 -13.27 -7.31
C LEU A 833 7.77 -13.83 -6.57
N ASN A 834 6.96 -12.90 -6.07
CA ASN A 834 5.65 -13.14 -5.49
C ASN A 834 4.64 -12.25 -6.23
N ILE A 835 3.65 -12.86 -6.87
CA ILE A 835 2.59 -12.13 -7.57
C ILE A 835 1.24 -12.56 -6.99
N TYR A 836 0.65 -11.74 -6.12
CA TYR A 836 -0.62 -11.96 -5.43
C TYR A 836 -0.64 -13.24 -4.59
N ASP A 837 -1.10 -14.34 -5.17
CA ASP A 837 -1.27 -15.69 -4.59
C ASP A 837 -0.32 -16.73 -5.18
N ALA A 838 0.60 -16.30 -6.05
CA ALA A 838 1.59 -17.14 -6.72
C ALA A 838 3.03 -16.84 -6.32
N LEU A 839 3.84 -17.90 -6.13
CA LEU A 839 5.29 -17.85 -5.95
C LEU A 839 6.01 -18.38 -7.19
N PHE A 840 7.12 -17.73 -7.55
CA PHE A 840 7.99 -18.18 -8.63
C PHE A 840 9.30 -18.72 -8.06
N VAL A 841 9.59 -19.98 -8.39
CA VAL A 841 10.73 -20.74 -7.85
C VAL A 841 11.65 -21.16 -9.00
N ASP A 842 12.90 -20.72 -8.94
CA ASP A 842 13.94 -20.90 -9.96
C ASP A 842 15.09 -21.74 -9.40
N GLY A 843 15.58 -22.72 -10.15
CA GLY A 843 16.68 -23.57 -9.70
C GLY A 843 17.30 -24.45 -10.80
N PRO A 844 18.48 -25.07 -10.51
CA PRO A 844 19.09 -26.03 -11.43
C PRO A 844 18.30 -27.34 -11.44
N MET A 845 18.25 -28.03 -12.58
CA MET A 845 17.52 -29.30 -12.75
C MET A 845 17.92 -30.38 -11.74
N SER A 846 19.15 -30.37 -11.25
CA SER A 846 19.59 -31.30 -10.19
C SER A 846 18.84 -31.15 -8.87
N GLU A 847 18.22 -29.99 -8.64
CA GLU A 847 17.44 -29.70 -7.43
C GLU A 847 15.92 -29.85 -7.62
N TYR A 848 15.46 -30.15 -8.85
CA TYR A 848 14.04 -30.16 -9.22
C TYR A 848 13.19 -31.05 -8.31
N ALA A 849 13.49 -32.34 -8.25
CA ALA A 849 12.70 -33.31 -7.47
C ALA A 849 12.65 -32.97 -5.96
N GLY A 850 13.76 -32.45 -5.44
CA GLY A 850 13.80 -32.06 -4.05
C GLY A 850 13.06 -30.75 -3.75
N THR A 851 13.02 -29.85 -4.75
CA THR A 851 12.26 -28.60 -4.67
C THR A 851 10.78 -28.87 -4.74
N MET A 852 10.33 -29.78 -5.62
CA MET A 852 8.94 -30.21 -5.70
C MET A 852 8.44 -30.75 -4.35
N ARG A 853 9.18 -31.66 -3.72
CA ARG A 853 8.83 -32.17 -2.37
C ARG A 853 8.79 -31.07 -1.30
N ALA A 854 9.64 -30.05 -1.41
CA ALA A 854 9.60 -28.92 -0.47
C ALA A 854 8.38 -28.02 -0.71
N ILE A 855 8.01 -27.78 -1.96
CA ILE A 855 6.81 -27.04 -2.35
C ILE A 855 5.56 -27.75 -1.84
N GLU A 856 5.38 -29.03 -2.19
CA GLU A 856 4.27 -29.85 -1.75
C GLU A 856 4.09 -29.82 -0.23
N LYS A 857 5.19 -30.00 0.51
CA LYS A 857 5.17 -29.95 1.97
C LYS A 857 4.73 -28.58 2.51
N CYS A 858 5.25 -27.48 1.97
CA CYS A 858 5.00 -26.14 2.51
C CYS A 858 3.63 -25.60 2.09
N PHE A 859 3.13 -25.94 0.90
CA PHE A 859 1.82 -25.52 0.43
C PHE A 859 0.67 -26.34 1.05
N SER A 860 0.96 -27.58 1.47
CA SER A 860 -0.01 -28.41 2.23
C SER A 860 -0.15 -27.99 3.69
N HIS A 861 0.87 -27.33 4.29
CA HIS A 861 0.95 -27.02 5.72
C HIS A 861 1.47 -25.60 5.94
N SER A 862 0.57 -24.64 6.16
CA SER A 862 0.89 -23.31 6.64
C SER A 862 0.68 -23.23 8.14
N GLU A 863 1.71 -22.88 8.89
CA GLU A 863 1.65 -22.72 10.35
C GLU A 863 0.66 -21.60 10.74
N TYR A 864 0.64 -20.51 10.00
CA TYR A 864 -0.32 -19.43 10.19
C TYR A 864 -1.76 -19.93 10.00
N TYR A 865 -2.02 -20.66 8.92
CA TYR A 865 -3.35 -21.16 8.59
C TYR A 865 -3.85 -22.18 9.61
N GLU A 866 -2.99 -23.09 10.05
CA GLU A 866 -3.30 -24.08 11.08
C GLU A 866 -3.62 -23.45 12.44
N LYS A 867 -2.82 -22.45 12.85
CA LYS A 867 -3.11 -21.67 14.07
C LYS A 867 -4.47 -20.97 13.98
N LEU A 868 -4.80 -20.41 12.81
CA LEU A 868 -6.10 -19.76 12.60
C LEU A 868 -7.25 -20.78 12.65
N GLN A 869 -7.10 -21.93 11.99
CA GLN A 869 -8.09 -23.01 12.02
C GLN A 869 -8.33 -23.54 13.46
N ASN A 870 -7.26 -23.69 14.22
CA ASN A 870 -7.35 -24.12 15.62
C ASN A 870 -8.04 -23.06 16.48
N LEU A 871 -7.73 -21.79 16.30
CA LEU A 871 -8.36 -20.68 17.03
C LEU A 871 -9.88 -20.61 16.75
N LEU A 872 -10.28 -20.88 15.51
CA LEU A 872 -11.69 -20.82 15.08
C LEU A 872 -12.42 -22.16 15.24
N GLU A 873 -11.72 -23.24 15.63
CA GLU A 873 -12.24 -24.61 15.71
C GLU A 873 -12.89 -25.08 14.41
N ARG A 874 -12.32 -24.71 13.26
CA ARG A 874 -12.86 -24.96 11.92
C ARG A 874 -11.78 -25.55 11.03
N ARG A 875 -12.21 -26.34 10.02
CA ARG A 875 -11.28 -26.96 9.07
C ARG A 875 -11.72 -26.69 7.62
N VAL A 876 -10.85 -26.03 6.87
CA VAL A 876 -10.98 -25.80 5.42
C VAL A 876 -9.63 -26.16 4.80
N PRO A 877 -9.53 -27.13 3.87
CA PRO A 877 -8.26 -27.51 3.28
C PRO A 877 -7.70 -26.39 2.42
N LEU A 878 -6.36 -26.28 2.35
CA LEU A 878 -5.69 -25.46 1.32
C LEU A 878 -5.70 -26.22 -0.01
N GLY A 879 -5.66 -25.47 -1.10
CA GLY A 879 -5.48 -26.01 -2.44
C GLY A 879 -4.41 -25.19 -3.18
N TYR A 880 -3.65 -25.81 -4.07
CA TYR A 880 -2.65 -25.15 -4.87
C TYR A 880 -2.49 -25.80 -6.24
N GLU A 881 -1.96 -25.03 -7.19
CA GLU A 881 -1.69 -25.46 -8.56
C GLU A 881 -0.20 -25.21 -8.88
N ILE A 882 0.46 -26.15 -9.51
CA ILE A 882 1.87 -26.05 -9.91
C ILE A 882 1.96 -25.97 -11.43
N ASN A 883 2.55 -24.91 -11.93
CA ASN A 883 2.79 -24.69 -13.35
C ASN A 883 4.31 -24.67 -13.61
N VAL A 884 4.80 -25.60 -14.40
CA VAL A 884 6.20 -25.62 -14.83
C VAL A 884 6.34 -24.74 -16.07
N LEU A 885 7.00 -23.59 -15.92
CA LEU A 885 7.15 -22.59 -16.98
C LEU A 885 8.38 -22.88 -17.85
N VAL A 886 9.47 -23.40 -17.25
CA VAL A 886 10.71 -23.80 -17.92
C VAL A 886 11.19 -25.12 -17.33
N ARG A 887 11.55 -26.08 -18.19
CA ARG A 887 12.10 -27.38 -17.78
C ARG A 887 13.09 -27.88 -18.80
N ASP A 888 14.21 -28.43 -18.32
CA ASP A 888 15.27 -29.09 -19.09
C ASP A 888 15.98 -28.22 -20.19
N SER A 889 15.41 -27.06 -20.50
CA SER A 889 15.98 -26.08 -21.40
C SER A 889 15.69 -24.66 -20.92
N VAL A 890 16.49 -23.73 -21.36
CA VAL A 890 16.34 -22.30 -21.09
C VAL A 890 15.15 -21.70 -21.84
N ARG A 891 14.62 -22.40 -22.84
CA ARG A 891 13.49 -21.89 -23.65
C ARG A 891 12.16 -22.08 -22.93
N PRO A 892 11.31 -21.06 -22.89
CA PRO A 892 9.95 -21.23 -22.37
C PRO A 892 9.23 -22.30 -23.19
N VAL A 893 8.46 -23.16 -22.50
CA VAL A 893 7.55 -24.12 -23.15
C VAL A 893 6.40 -23.33 -23.76
N LEU A 894 6.58 -22.83 -24.98
CA LEU A 894 5.62 -21.96 -25.66
C LEU A 894 4.35 -22.68 -26.10
N HIS A 895 4.32 -23.98 -26.22
CA HIS A 895 3.17 -24.80 -26.61
C HIS A 895 3.39 -26.26 -26.17
N GLY A 896 3.11 -26.53 -24.92
CA GLY A 896 2.84 -27.86 -24.41
C GLY A 896 1.64 -27.74 -23.48
N GLU A 897 0.69 -28.65 -23.53
CA GLU A 897 -0.42 -28.69 -22.58
C GLU A 897 0.13 -28.51 -21.18
N PRO A 898 -0.45 -27.63 -20.36
CA PRO A 898 -0.04 -27.51 -18.98
C PRO A 898 -0.23 -28.88 -18.34
N THR A 899 0.85 -29.52 -17.92
CA THR A 899 0.76 -30.65 -17.02
C THR A 899 0.28 -30.10 -15.68
N THR A 900 -1.00 -29.80 -15.62
CA THR A 900 -1.69 -29.42 -14.40
C THR A 900 -1.87 -30.67 -13.56
N SER A 901 -0.91 -30.97 -12.70
CA SER A 901 -1.17 -31.85 -11.58
C SER A 901 -1.88 -31.03 -10.50
N THR A 902 -3.21 -30.98 -10.59
CA THR A 902 -4.04 -30.49 -9.48
C THR A 902 -3.97 -31.54 -8.36
N ILE A 903 -3.08 -31.34 -7.40
CA ILE A 903 -3.07 -32.18 -6.20
C ILE A 903 -4.03 -31.53 -5.21
N ALA A 904 -5.22 -32.09 -5.11
CA ALA A 904 -6.11 -31.84 -3.99
C ALA A 904 -5.62 -32.67 -2.80
N VAL A 905 -5.27 -32.03 -1.70
CA VAL A 905 -4.99 -32.65 -0.41
C VAL A 905 -6.07 -32.27 0.57
#